data_253d3c4c8e6b183d66f9b1bd2312bbcd
#
_entry.id   253d3c4c8e6b183d66f9b1bd2312bbcd
#
_cell.length_a   1.000
_cell.length_b   1.000
_cell.length_c   1.000
_cell.angle_alpha   90.00
_cell.angle_beta   90.00
_cell.angle_gamma   90.00
#
_symmetry.space_group_name_H-M   'P 1'
#
loop_
_entity.id
_entity.type
_entity.pdbx_description
1 polymer ?
#
loop_
_entity_poly.entity_id
_entity_poly.type
_entity_poly.pdbx_seq_one_letter_code
_entity_poly.pdbx_strand_id
1 'polypeptide(L)'
;SSLGFRPAKLLFFLLTMQRGAKGRGRGRGYHAQVERQPASAGPATSRYEVLKGLLGAWSTADVAAVCCAENAAWLDADLSSLACHWAAKAGAQPSAWGPAEAWEPLLRRLAATASEATMTQVSKAIWGLARMPASISQNSTFLDALVALQKQVESLAEEFDIKGVVNVLHSFGTLRVSLGASWRPRRRTLQALARRGVTSAEAFGARDVVNSLWAAARLGDAASLGDFCGRLLGRALAVLRDANEQEISNCFWAVATLHAADTHQSLALPSGLLQELCDTALGHIKSFNAQIVSNILWALGKLPRRGNSGAQHRSLLVALESQAAAQTQSLTVQGLTNVLWGLAKAGASFSSESAAALLKACAHHAQSLDGKDASNTLWSLSMLLTQQVAQTIEQAPGDVDPTSLAADKLSVVSRAAVAAVCTQVEKLADTLTDCDVASSLLAIAKLHEIHLVSKYETLVGRLCVRGAKVAGSMRPAQAVWTLWSLAKLGRSWKSDEAVASALHDLIMAALPQLPDQEFGVAAWSLAACGTPPNRTGADIISRVWRASKMRLAATLEDGAVSGGPFGWRTIGHLLFAERRLSGCVKPHRKVCIAALCAANRYASLTRKSVERAAASAAAPYIQKLVAQGGSSVLVVDDELETRMCDSAWHSLLSSAAYVHHWRRFAACDDDAEVWPSSVAATKFDLCIFRLHFHAGAVRFAMAAAASSLRKNGSILVWVDGSAPGALQAARATLAEISSDNIEVLAEGSSAVVMVARCKQGNAKREVSFQSWRQQVNIQLPLGTDLAPLRKTWCTYPGLFAGGGLDVMTAALLNVMPSPAPGAKILDYACGSGAIAAALIQRTQNCEVSLLDADAVAVEACRENVVGAKRILNSDGWRALTHRKLRFDWIVSNPPVHQGRLDDFRVLMDLVDGAGPRLRPNGVLWIVAQEYVPVGGLLGAFADVSCPVDDGRFVVWRAAGWQGTEGGEASPSAAAPAPAEPALKRRRRARAAAEVDEADGS
;
A
#
# COMPACT_ATOMS: atom_id res chain seq x y z
N SER A 1 -71.56 22.51 4.64
CA SER A 1 -71.57 23.15 3.33
C SER A 1 -70.13 23.39 2.78
N SER A 2 -69.95 23.07 1.54
CA SER A 2 -68.79 23.31 0.67
C SER A 2 -67.50 22.47 0.89
N LEU A 3 -67.58 21.20 0.53
CA LEU A 3 -66.44 20.40 0.10
C LEU A 3 -66.16 20.74 -1.38
N GLY A 4 -65.14 21.63 -1.63
CA GLY A 4 -64.65 21.91 -2.96
C GLY A 4 -63.80 20.81 -3.44
N PHE A 5 -64.32 19.80 -4.11
CA PHE A 5 -63.62 18.82 -4.88
C PHE A 5 -62.96 19.51 -6.10
N ARG A 6 -61.68 19.60 -6.14
CA ARG A 6 -60.91 20.08 -7.32
C ARG A 6 -60.87 19.00 -8.39
N PRO A 7 -61.55 19.19 -9.56
CA PRO A 7 -61.62 18.16 -10.65
C PRO A 7 -60.28 17.68 -11.18
N ALA A 8 -59.25 18.51 -11.05
CA ALA A 8 -57.89 18.21 -11.54
C ALA A 8 -57.20 17.03 -10.84
N LYS A 9 -57.51 16.76 -9.56
CA LYS A 9 -56.90 15.63 -8.84
C LYS A 9 -57.50 14.28 -9.25
N LEU A 10 -58.77 14.23 -9.59
CA LEU A 10 -59.46 13.02 -10.02
C LEU A 10 -59.05 12.63 -11.45
N LEU A 11 -58.89 13.60 -12.34
CA LEU A 11 -58.42 13.39 -13.69
C LEU A 11 -56.94 12.94 -13.72
N PHE A 12 -56.13 13.47 -12.82
CA PHE A 12 -54.73 13.07 -12.63
C PHE A 12 -54.62 11.63 -12.08
N PHE A 13 -55.49 11.24 -11.17
CA PHE A 13 -55.52 9.91 -10.57
C PHE A 13 -55.99 8.85 -11.59
N LEU A 14 -56.99 9.16 -12.41
CA LEU A 14 -57.53 8.26 -13.45
C LEU A 14 -56.57 8.07 -14.61
N LEU A 15 -55.83 9.11 -15.03
CA LEU A 15 -54.84 9.04 -16.08
C LEU A 15 -53.52 8.33 -15.63
N THR A 16 -53.17 8.42 -14.35
CA THR A 16 -52.07 7.66 -13.78
C THR A 16 -52.39 6.18 -13.63
N MET A 17 -53.64 5.83 -13.29
CA MET A 17 -54.11 4.42 -13.23
C MET A 17 -54.11 3.76 -14.63
N GLN A 18 -54.48 4.49 -15.70
CA GLN A 18 -54.45 3.97 -17.06
C GLN A 18 -53.04 3.73 -17.60
N ARG A 19 -52.03 4.48 -17.10
CA ARG A 19 -50.61 4.25 -17.49
C ARG A 19 -49.90 3.17 -16.67
N GLY A 20 -50.38 2.86 -15.46
CA GLY A 20 -49.79 1.81 -14.61
C GLY A 20 -50.19 0.35 -14.98
N ALA A 21 -51.18 0.16 -15.84
CA ALA A 21 -51.71 -1.15 -16.19
C ALA A 21 -51.05 -1.84 -17.42
N LYS A 22 -49.99 -1.20 -18.00
CA LYS A 22 -49.27 -1.80 -19.15
C LYS A 22 -47.85 -2.28 -18.79
N GLY A 23 -47.75 -3.17 -17.82
CA GLY A 23 -46.47 -3.78 -17.48
C GLY A 23 -46.66 -5.17 -16.89
N ARG A 24 -47.15 -6.14 -17.68
CA ARG A 24 -46.85 -7.63 -17.66
C ARG A 24 -47.92 -8.39 -18.43
N GLY A 25 -47.58 -8.95 -19.58
CA GLY A 25 -48.45 -9.88 -20.29
C GLY A 25 -48.06 -10.05 -21.76
N ARG A 26 -47.35 -11.14 -22.09
CA ARG A 26 -47.22 -11.64 -23.45
C ARG A 26 -48.62 -12.04 -23.93
N GLY A 27 -49.10 -11.37 -24.97
CA GLY A 27 -50.34 -11.79 -25.64
C GLY A 27 -50.53 -11.05 -26.95
N ARG A 28 -50.69 -11.81 -28.03
CA ARG A 28 -50.86 -11.47 -29.42
C ARG A 28 -51.86 -10.31 -29.68
N GLY A 29 -51.39 -9.41 -30.49
CA GLY A 29 -52.11 -8.67 -31.58
C GLY A 29 -53.52 -8.23 -31.40
N TYR A 30 -53.72 -6.92 -31.20
CA TYR A 30 -54.78 -6.14 -31.81
C TYR A 30 -54.18 -4.75 -32.03
N HIS A 31 -53.82 -4.41 -33.24
CA HIS A 31 -53.54 -3.04 -33.68
C HIS A 31 -54.88 -2.29 -33.76
N ALA A 32 -55.25 -1.65 -32.68
CA ALA A 32 -56.16 -0.49 -32.78
C ALA A 32 -55.29 0.71 -33.12
N GLN A 33 -55.37 1.14 -34.38
CA GLN A 33 -54.93 2.47 -34.82
C GLN A 33 -55.80 3.47 -34.10
N VAL A 34 -55.38 3.98 -32.92
CA VAL A 34 -55.91 5.22 -32.41
C VAL A 34 -55.22 6.33 -33.23
N GLU A 35 -55.98 7.00 -34.08
CA GLU A 35 -55.55 8.17 -34.81
C GLU A 35 -54.90 9.15 -33.81
N ARG A 36 -53.62 9.35 -34.00
CA ARG A 36 -52.83 10.35 -33.30
C ARG A 36 -53.27 11.74 -33.81
N GLN A 37 -54.12 12.43 -33.08
CA GLN A 37 -54.25 13.83 -33.27
C GLN A 37 -52.98 14.48 -32.67
N PRO A 38 -52.14 15.20 -33.47
CA PRO A 38 -51.07 16.02 -32.91
C PRO A 38 -51.67 17.04 -31.95
N ALA A 39 -50.99 17.32 -30.84
CA ALA A 39 -51.35 18.43 -29.96
C ALA A 39 -51.58 19.66 -30.82
N SER A 40 -52.79 20.23 -30.81
CA SER A 40 -53.18 21.35 -31.69
C SER A 40 -52.15 22.49 -31.53
N ALA A 41 -51.38 22.77 -32.59
CA ALA A 41 -50.40 23.83 -32.62
C ALA A 41 -51.10 25.23 -32.83
N GLY A 42 -51.90 25.60 -31.84
CA GLY A 42 -52.57 26.92 -31.83
C GLY A 42 -52.49 27.54 -30.44
N PRO A 43 -52.65 28.90 -30.33
CA PRO A 43 -52.62 29.58 -29.05
C PRO A 43 -53.75 29.05 -28.13
N ALA A 44 -53.35 28.64 -26.91
CA ALA A 44 -54.30 28.18 -25.90
C ALA A 44 -55.12 29.36 -25.40
N THR A 45 -56.42 29.14 -25.23
CA THR A 45 -57.40 30.18 -24.77
C THR A 45 -57.58 30.14 -23.24
N SER A 46 -56.94 29.12 -22.58
CA SER A 46 -57.05 28.98 -21.11
C SER A 46 -55.89 28.14 -20.53
N ARG A 47 -55.69 28.33 -19.24
CA ARG A 47 -54.78 27.51 -18.41
C ARG A 47 -55.09 25.98 -18.52
N TYR A 48 -56.40 25.66 -18.64
CA TYR A 48 -56.85 24.28 -18.77
C TYR A 48 -56.39 23.62 -20.09
N GLU A 49 -56.38 24.36 -21.18
CA GLU A 49 -55.91 23.85 -22.48
C GLU A 49 -54.41 23.59 -22.47
N VAL A 50 -53.59 24.42 -21.84
CA VAL A 50 -52.15 24.18 -21.64
C VAL A 50 -51.94 22.92 -20.77
N LEU A 51 -52.70 22.77 -19.67
CA LEU A 51 -52.64 21.57 -18.85
C LEU A 51 -52.98 20.31 -19.66
N LYS A 52 -54.08 20.36 -20.46
CA LYS A 52 -54.51 19.25 -21.32
C LYS A 52 -53.44 18.90 -22.38
N GLY A 53 -52.84 19.94 -22.97
CA GLY A 53 -51.72 19.76 -23.94
C GLY A 53 -50.52 19.07 -23.28
N LEU A 54 -50.09 19.51 -22.08
CA LEU A 54 -49.01 18.89 -21.36
C LEU A 54 -49.31 17.44 -20.94
N LEU A 55 -50.52 17.13 -20.50
CA LEU A 55 -50.94 15.78 -20.16
C LEU A 55 -51.04 14.87 -21.38
N GLY A 56 -51.30 15.45 -22.56
CA GLY A 56 -51.31 14.75 -23.84
C GLY A 56 -49.96 14.61 -24.54
N ALA A 57 -48.96 15.32 -24.09
CA ALA A 57 -47.62 15.30 -24.71
C ALA A 57 -46.90 13.96 -24.50
N TRP A 58 -46.34 13.41 -25.58
CA TRP A 58 -45.61 12.13 -25.59
C TRP A 58 -44.11 12.29 -25.90
N SER A 59 -43.73 13.43 -26.42
CA SER A 59 -42.36 13.76 -26.81
C SER A 59 -41.95 15.13 -26.22
N THR A 60 -40.63 15.39 -26.23
CA THR A 60 -40.11 16.71 -25.89
C THR A 60 -40.60 17.79 -26.86
N ALA A 61 -40.74 17.46 -28.15
CA ALA A 61 -41.29 18.36 -29.16
C ALA A 61 -42.74 18.78 -28.85
N ASP A 62 -43.57 17.84 -28.40
CA ASP A 62 -44.97 18.14 -27.96
C ASP A 62 -44.96 19.09 -26.76
N VAL A 63 -44.07 18.86 -25.77
CA VAL A 63 -43.93 19.74 -24.60
C VAL A 63 -43.47 21.15 -25.03
N ALA A 64 -42.49 21.24 -25.92
CA ALA A 64 -41.98 22.52 -26.43
C ALA A 64 -43.08 23.29 -27.19
N ALA A 65 -43.85 22.59 -28.04
CA ALA A 65 -44.95 23.17 -28.79
C ALA A 65 -46.06 23.73 -27.87
N VAL A 66 -46.39 23.04 -26.81
CA VAL A 66 -47.37 23.53 -25.79
C VAL A 66 -46.80 24.73 -25.01
N CYS A 67 -45.50 24.80 -24.79
CA CYS A 67 -44.82 25.85 -24.04
C CYS A 67 -44.37 27.02 -24.93
N CYS A 68 -44.92 27.20 -26.13
CA CYS A 68 -44.57 28.28 -27.06
C CYS A 68 -44.85 29.69 -26.47
N ALA A 69 -44.39 30.72 -27.17
CA ALA A 69 -44.49 32.11 -26.74
C ALA A 69 -45.93 32.56 -26.55
N GLU A 70 -46.84 32.11 -27.40
CA GLU A 70 -48.29 32.46 -27.40
C GLU A 70 -48.94 31.89 -26.13
N ASN A 71 -48.48 30.75 -25.63
CA ASN A 71 -49.02 30.10 -24.43
C ASN A 71 -48.35 30.56 -23.13
N ALA A 72 -47.29 31.35 -23.21
CA ALA A 72 -46.41 31.70 -22.07
C ALA A 72 -47.20 32.38 -20.93
N ALA A 73 -48.20 33.18 -21.24
CA ALA A 73 -49.03 33.84 -20.23
C ALA A 73 -49.79 32.88 -19.30
N TRP A 74 -50.10 31.69 -19.77
CA TRP A 74 -50.76 30.62 -19.01
C TRP A 74 -49.84 29.71 -18.21
N LEU A 75 -48.55 29.82 -18.42
CA LEU A 75 -47.55 29.03 -17.71
C LEU A 75 -47.27 29.66 -16.34
N ASP A 76 -48.06 29.31 -15.35
CA ASP A 76 -47.79 29.59 -13.93
C ASP A 76 -46.71 28.67 -13.35
N ALA A 77 -46.40 28.81 -12.04
CA ALA A 77 -45.39 27.99 -11.37
C ALA A 77 -45.70 26.48 -11.44
N ASP A 78 -46.98 26.09 -11.39
CA ASP A 78 -47.39 24.69 -11.47
C ASP A 78 -47.20 24.10 -12.86
N LEU A 79 -47.71 24.78 -13.89
CA LEU A 79 -47.58 24.29 -15.26
C LEU A 79 -46.15 24.35 -15.78
N SER A 80 -45.39 25.38 -15.43
CA SER A 80 -43.97 25.49 -15.80
C SER A 80 -43.14 24.38 -15.19
N SER A 81 -43.34 24.09 -13.90
CA SER A 81 -42.64 22.99 -13.23
C SER A 81 -43.04 21.61 -13.75
N LEU A 82 -44.35 21.46 -14.09
CA LEU A 82 -44.89 20.24 -14.70
C LEU A 82 -44.32 20.02 -16.10
N ALA A 83 -44.25 21.07 -16.92
CA ALA A 83 -43.65 21.00 -18.26
C ALA A 83 -42.19 20.56 -18.24
N CYS A 84 -41.41 21.18 -17.38
CA CYS A 84 -40.01 20.76 -17.15
C CYS A 84 -39.88 19.28 -16.78
N HIS A 85 -40.71 18.83 -15.85
CA HIS A 85 -40.71 17.47 -15.38
C HIS A 85 -41.12 16.45 -16.47
N TRP A 86 -42.13 16.79 -17.28
CA TRP A 86 -42.56 15.93 -18.39
C TRP A 86 -41.55 15.91 -19.53
N ALA A 87 -40.97 17.03 -19.89
CA ALA A 87 -39.91 17.10 -20.89
C ALA A 87 -38.75 16.18 -20.51
N ALA A 88 -38.31 16.22 -19.24
CA ALA A 88 -37.25 15.37 -18.75
C ALA A 88 -37.59 13.85 -18.74
N LYS A 89 -38.86 13.51 -18.61
CA LYS A 89 -39.33 12.11 -18.72
C LYS A 89 -39.41 11.62 -20.19
N ALA A 90 -39.76 12.52 -21.11
CA ALA A 90 -39.89 12.23 -22.54
C ALA A 90 -38.52 12.24 -23.25
N GLY A 91 -37.58 13.07 -22.79
CA GLY A 91 -36.28 13.30 -23.41
C GLY A 91 -35.18 12.29 -23.03
N ALA A 92 -35.36 11.03 -23.37
CA ALA A 92 -34.36 9.98 -23.06
C ALA A 92 -33.06 10.14 -23.87
N GLN A 93 -33.09 10.76 -25.05
CA GLN A 93 -31.95 10.98 -25.94
C GLN A 93 -31.71 12.49 -26.13
N PRO A 94 -30.45 12.95 -26.15
CA PRO A 94 -30.13 14.38 -26.38
C PRO A 94 -30.73 14.94 -27.66
N SER A 95 -30.75 14.16 -28.73
CA SER A 95 -31.35 14.54 -30.03
C SER A 95 -32.88 14.72 -30.00
N ALA A 96 -33.57 14.21 -29.02
CA ALA A 96 -35.01 14.35 -28.90
C ALA A 96 -35.48 15.75 -28.46
N TRP A 97 -34.55 16.60 -27.95
CA TRP A 97 -34.92 17.88 -27.34
C TRP A 97 -35.14 19.04 -28.35
N GLY A 98 -34.70 18.89 -29.58
CA GLY A 98 -34.83 19.97 -30.59
C GLY A 98 -33.93 21.17 -30.31
N PRO A 99 -34.19 22.32 -31.01
CA PRO A 99 -33.38 23.53 -30.86
C PRO A 99 -33.58 24.20 -29.51
N ALA A 100 -32.54 24.88 -29.01
CA ALA A 100 -32.56 25.53 -27.68
C ALA A 100 -33.61 26.65 -27.55
N GLU A 101 -33.85 27.37 -28.67
CA GLU A 101 -34.79 28.49 -28.74
C GLU A 101 -36.23 28.08 -28.46
N ALA A 102 -36.62 26.85 -28.77
CA ALA A 102 -37.95 26.31 -28.49
C ALA A 102 -38.25 26.23 -26.98
N TRP A 103 -37.25 26.27 -26.14
CA TRP A 103 -37.38 26.16 -24.68
C TRP A 103 -37.32 27.52 -23.96
N GLU A 104 -36.94 28.61 -24.67
CA GLU A 104 -36.85 29.94 -24.04
C GLU A 104 -38.13 30.42 -23.38
N PRO A 105 -39.35 30.28 -23.98
CA PRO A 105 -40.58 30.73 -23.33
C PRO A 105 -40.81 30.04 -21.97
N LEU A 106 -40.59 28.72 -21.89
CA LEU A 106 -40.70 27.95 -20.65
C LEU A 106 -39.64 28.41 -19.62
N LEU A 107 -38.41 28.61 -20.02
CA LEU A 107 -37.32 29.03 -19.15
C LEU A 107 -37.55 30.42 -18.58
N ARG A 108 -38.00 31.38 -19.41
CA ARG A 108 -38.37 32.73 -18.96
C ARG A 108 -39.53 32.68 -17.95
N ARG A 109 -40.53 31.84 -18.19
CA ARG A 109 -41.66 31.68 -17.26
C ARG A 109 -41.26 31.04 -15.94
N LEU A 110 -40.39 30.01 -15.99
CA LEU A 110 -39.81 29.44 -14.78
C LEU A 110 -39.08 30.48 -13.94
N ALA A 111 -38.32 31.38 -14.56
CA ALA A 111 -37.65 32.47 -13.85
C ALA A 111 -38.64 33.45 -13.23
N ALA A 112 -39.67 33.86 -14.00
CA ALA A 112 -40.65 34.84 -13.57
C ALA A 112 -41.57 34.32 -12.44
N THR A 113 -41.91 33.03 -12.44
CA THR A 113 -42.86 32.44 -11.47
C THR A 113 -42.16 31.68 -10.35
N ALA A 114 -40.83 31.71 -10.28
CA ALA A 114 -40.07 30.95 -9.29
C ALA A 114 -40.43 31.30 -7.85
N SER A 115 -40.69 32.60 -7.54
CA SER A 115 -41.04 33.09 -6.20
C SER A 115 -42.42 32.62 -5.72
N GLU A 116 -43.31 32.20 -6.63
CA GLU A 116 -44.64 31.69 -6.32
C GLU A 116 -44.65 30.15 -6.19
N ALA A 117 -43.55 29.50 -6.55
CA ALA A 117 -43.48 28.06 -6.61
C ALA A 117 -43.31 27.43 -5.21
N THR A 118 -44.10 26.38 -4.96
CA THR A 118 -43.98 25.55 -3.74
C THR A 118 -42.73 24.67 -3.80
N MET A 119 -42.33 24.12 -2.66
CA MET A 119 -41.19 23.20 -2.53
C MET A 119 -41.22 22.05 -3.58
N THR A 120 -42.39 21.43 -3.75
CA THR A 120 -42.61 20.34 -4.71
C THR A 120 -42.39 20.79 -6.16
N GLN A 121 -42.89 21.99 -6.51
CA GLN A 121 -42.74 22.56 -7.86
C GLN A 121 -41.28 22.94 -8.15
N VAL A 122 -40.60 23.59 -7.18
CA VAL A 122 -39.16 23.91 -7.30
C VAL A 122 -38.32 22.65 -7.49
N SER A 123 -38.58 21.62 -6.69
CA SER A 123 -37.87 20.33 -6.82
C SER A 123 -38.08 19.68 -8.18
N LYS A 124 -39.31 19.68 -8.70
CA LYS A 124 -39.62 19.15 -10.05
C LYS A 124 -38.97 19.95 -11.16
N ALA A 125 -38.97 21.27 -11.07
CA ALA A 125 -38.36 22.16 -12.04
C ALA A 125 -36.86 21.96 -12.11
N ILE A 126 -36.15 22.00 -10.97
CA ILE A 126 -34.69 21.77 -10.92
C ILE A 126 -34.35 20.38 -11.40
N TRP A 127 -35.16 19.36 -11.04
CA TRP A 127 -34.95 17.98 -11.52
C TRP A 127 -35.10 17.87 -13.04
N GLY A 128 -36.05 18.62 -13.61
CA GLY A 128 -36.27 18.71 -15.05
C GLY A 128 -35.10 19.41 -15.76
N LEU A 129 -34.68 20.57 -15.26
CA LEU A 129 -33.54 21.33 -15.80
C LEU A 129 -32.24 20.50 -15.80
N ALA A 130 -32.02 19.71 -14.76
CA ALA A 130 -30.80 18.88 -14.64
C ALA A 130 -30.67 17.78 -15.71
N ARG A 131 -31.72 17.53 -16.50
CA ARG A 131 -31.74 16.53 -17.58
C ARG A 131 -31.77 17.13 -18.99
N MET A 132 -31.81 18.45 -19.08
CA MET A 132 -31.71 19.15 -20.36
C MET A 132 -30.27 19.00 -20.93
N PRO A 133 -30.12 18.81 -22.25
CA PRO A 133 -28.81 18.67 -22.87
C PRO A 133 -27.99 19.98 -22.81
N ALA A 134 -26.68 19.86 -23.03
CA ALA A 134 -25.74 20.98 -22.99
C ALA A 134 -26.13 22.12 -23.94
N SER A 135 -26.71 21.82 -25.11
CA SER A 135 -27.20 22.81 -26.08
C SER A 135 -28.24 23.78 -25.48
N ILE A 136 -29.07 23.33 -24.53
CA ILE A 136 -30.07 24.15 -23.83
C ILE A 136 -29.49 24.74 -22.56
N SER A 137 -28.75 23.96 -21.79
CA SER A 137 -28.27 24.34 -20.45
C SER A 137 -27.19 25.42 -20.46
N GLN A 138 -26.53 25.67 -21.61
CA GLN A 138 -25.56 26.76 -21.77
C GLN A 138 -26.19 28.12 -22.11
N ASN A 139 -27.51 28.19 -22.30
CA ASN A 139 -28.21 29.44 -22.61
C ASN A 139 -28.35 30.32 -21.33
N SER A 140 -28.24 31.65 -21.49
CA SER A 140 -28.40 32.60 -20.39
C SER A 140 -29.76 32.49 -19.69
N THR A 141 -30.88 32.33 -20.45
CA THR A 141 -32.23 32.15 -19.90
C THR A 141 -32.35 30.90 -19.04
N PHE A 142 -31.61 29.82 -19.34
CA PHE A 142 -31.54 28.64 -18.50
C PHE A 142 -30.87 28.96 -17.15
N LEU A 143 -29.73 29.70 -17.19
CA LEU A 143 -29.03 30.09 -15.98
C LEU A 143 -29.85 31.05 -15.12
N ASP A 144 -30.62 31.98 -15.72
CA ASP A 144 -31.52 32.89 -15.01
C ASP A 144 -32.64 32.13 -14.32
N ALA A 145 -33.27 31.17 -14.99
CA ALA A 145 -34.27 30.29 -14.39
C ALA A 145 -33.71 29.48 -13.22
N LEU A 146 -32.50 28.94 -13.40
CA LEU A 146 -31.84 28.18 -12.37
C LEU A 146 -31.49 29.03 -11.14
N VAL A 147 -31.05 30.28 -11.33
CA VAL A 147 -30.76 31.24 -10.25
C VAL A 147 -32.03 31.64 -9.50
N ALA A 148 -33.13 31.89 -10.21
CA ALA A 148 -34.41 32.21 -9.61
C ALA A 148 -34.93 31.06 -8.74
N LEU A 149 -34.89 29.83 -9.25
CA LEU A 149 -35.29 28.65 -8.50
C LEU A 149 -34.38 28.40 -7.28
N GLN A 150 -33.07 28.66 -7.36
CA GLN A 150 -32.18 28.57 -6.20
C GLN A 150 -32.54 29.58 -5.11
N LYS A 151 -32.90 30.82 -5.46
CA LYS A 151 -33.40 31.80 -4.49
C LYS A 151 -34.67 31.31 -3.79
N GLN A 152 -35.55 30.66 -4.54
CA GLN A 152 -36.76 30.07 -3.97
C GLN A 152 -36.46 28.87 -3.06
N VAL A 153 -35.47 28.06 -3.37
CA VAL A 153 -34.98 27.04 -2.44
C VAL A 153 -34.48 27.66 -1.13
N GLU A 154 -33.79 28.81 -1.20
CA GLU A 154 -33.33 29.55 -0.01
C GLU A 154 -34.50 30.01 0.88
N SER A 155 -35.59 30.52 0.28
CA SER A 155 -36.74 30.99 1.01
C SER A 155 -37.60 29.87 1.61
N LEU A 156 -37.67 28.72 0.96
CA LEU A 156 -38.49 27.57 1.36
C LEU A 156 -37.69 26.49 2.10
N ALA A 157 -36.46 26.75 2.50
CA ALA A 157 -35.55 25.73 2.99
C ALA A 157 -36.08 24.86 4.13
N GLU A 158 -36.82 25.50 5.07
CA GLU A 158 -37.43 24.83 6.23
C GLU A 158 -38.65 23.96 5.88
N GLU A 159 -39.28 24.22 4.72
CA GLU A 159 -40.43 23.46 4.25
C GLU A 159 -40.05 22.19 3.52
N PHE A 160 -38.75 22.05 3.12
CA PHE A 160 -38.29 20.91 2.37
C PHE A 160 -38.37 19.62 3.19
N ASP A 161 -39.05 18.62 2.65
CA ASP A 161 -38.98 17.25 3.12
C ASP A 161 -37.65 16.58 2.66
N ILE A 162 -37.34 15.40 3.18
CA ILE A 162 -36.12 14.63 2.85
C ILE A 162 -36.00 14.44 1.34
N LYS A 163 -37.10 14.06 0.67
CA LYS A 163 -37.09 13.81 -0.79
C LYS A 163 -36.80 15.07 -1.58
N GLY A 164 -37.32 16.21 -1.13
CA GLY A 164 -37.04 17.51 -1.71
C GLY A 164 -35.56 17.88 -1.60
N VAL A 165 -34.97 17.77 -0.41
CA VAL A 165 -33.55 18.01 -0.17
C VAL A 165 -32.67 17.11 -1.06
N VAL A 166 -32.92 15.80 -1.07
CA VAL A 166 -32.19 14.81 -1.86
C VAL A 166 -32.29 15.09 -3.35
N ASN A 167 -33.50 15.34 -3.85
CA ASN A 167 -33.73 15.58 -5.28
C ASN A 167 -33.05 16.84 -5.78
N VAL A 168 -33.09 17.93 -5.01
CA VAL A 168 -32.42 19.19 -5.39
C VAL A 168 -30.92 19.04 -5.36
N LEU A 169 -30.33 18.46 -4.30
CA LEU A 169 -28.88 18.22 -4.21
C LEU A 169 -28.41 17.30 -5.32
N HIS A 170 -29.11 16.19 -5.57
CA HIS A 170 -28.78 15.26 -6.65
C HIS A 170 -28.83 15.94 -8.03
N SER A 171 -29.83 16.81 -8.24
CA SER A 171 -29.96 17.59 -9.48
C SER A 171 -28.80 18.58 -9.65
N PHE A 172 -28.38 19.26 -8.59
CA PHE A 172 -27.19 20.12 -8.64
C PHE A 172 -25.92 19.33 -8.94
N GLY A 173 -25.75 18.14 -8.36
CA GLY A 173 -24.66 17.23 -8.70
C GLY A 173 -24.66 16.84 -10.18
N THR A 174 -25.85 16.62 -10.76
CA THR A 174 -26.03 16.32 -12.20
C THR A 174 -25.72 17.55 -13.06
N LEU A 175 -26.25 18.73 -12.71
CA LEU A 175 -26.00 20.00 -13.42
C LEU A 175 -24.51 20.36 -13.45
N ARG A 176 -23.78 20.05 -12.40
CA ARG A 176 -22.33 20.26 -12.39
C ARG A 176 -21.58 19.46 -13.47
N VAL A 177 -22.10 18.30 -13.84
CA VAL A 177 -21.53 17.50 -14.93
C VAL A 177 -21.86 18.15 -16.30
N SER A 178 -23.13 18.58 -16.49
CA SER A 178 -23.57 19.16 -17.77
C SER A 178 -23.07 20.57 -18.02
N LEU A 179 -23.00 21.41 -16.96
CA LEU A 179 -22.54 22.82 -17.04
C LEU A 179 -21.02 22.98 -16.92
N GLY A 180 -20.31 21.90 -16.58
CA GLY A 180 -18.86 21.90 -16.45
C GLY A 180 -18.33 22.24 -15.07
N ALA A 181 -17.03 22.01 -14.90
CA ALA A 181 -16.34 22.08 -13.60
C ALA A 181 -16.27 23.48 -12.97
N SER A 182 -16.48 24.55 -13.74
CA SER A 182 -16.50 25.93 -13.26
C SER A 182 -17.83 26.32 -12.61
N TRP A 183 -18.95 25.69 -13.01
CA TRP A 183 -20.26 26.01 -12.47
C TRP A 183 -20.39 25.53 -11.00
N ARG A 184 -21.02 26.36 -10.16
CA ARG A 184 -21.35 26.06 -8.76
C ARG A 184 -22.75 26.56 -8.44
N PRO A 185 -23.52 25.79 -7.64
CA PRO A 185 -24.75 26.36 -7.03
C PRO A 185 -24.39 27.53 -6.12
N ARG A 186 -25.36 28.38 -5.86
CA ARG A 186 -25.23 29.47 -4.89
C ARG A 186 -24.89 28.89 -3.51
N ARG A 187 -23.87 29.45 -2.85
CA ARG A 187 -23.39 28.97 -1.53
C ARG A 187 -24.57 29.01 -0.48
N ARG A 188 -25.37 30.07 -0.50
CA ARG A 188 -26.51 30.19 0.41
C ARG A 188 -27.50 29.04 0.22
N THR A 189 -27.78 28.65 -1.02
CA THR A 189 -28.70 27.54 -1.35
C THR A 189 -28.16 26.22 -0.79
N LEU A 190 -26.87 25.93 -0.99
CA LEU A 190 -26.23 24.71 -0.44
C LEU A 190 -26.26 24.69 1.08
N GLN A 191 -25.96 25.81 1.74
CA GLN A 191 -25.98 25.92 3.19
C GLN A 191 -27.40 25.76 3.77
N ALA A 192 -28.44 26.31 3.10
CA ALA A 192 -29.82 26.14 3.47
C ALA A 192 -30.28 24.68 3.41
N LEU A 193 -29.99 23.98 2.31
CA LEU A 193 -30.29 22.57 2.14
C LEU A 193 -29.49 21.70 3.13
N ALA A 194 -28.23 22.04 3.38
CA ALA A 194 -27.38 21.31 4.33
C ALA A 194 -27.94 21.41 5.76
N ARG A 195 -28.28 22.61 6.23
CA ARG A 195 -28.91 22.79 7.56
C ARG A 195 -30.17 21.96 7.69
N ARG A 196 -31.06 22.03 6.69
CA ARG A 196 -32.30 21.25 6.69
C ARG A 196 -32.03 19.74 6.68
N GLY A 197 -31.02 19.29 5.90
CA GLY A 197 -30.60 17.90 5.84
C GLY A 197 -29.99 17.38 7.16
N VAL A 198 -29.23 18.23 7.87
CA VAL A 198 -28.66 17.89 9.20
C VAL A 198 -29.80 17.64 10.22
N THR A 199 -30.82 18.48 10.27
CA THR A 199 -31.95 18.32 11.20
C THR A 199 -32.77 17.06 10.94
N SER A 200 -32.73 16.54 9.71
CA SER A 200 -33.54 15.39 9.28
C SER A 200 -32.68 14.10 9.07
N ALA A 201 -31.39 14.15 9.35
CA ALA A 201 -30.44 13.11 8.97
C ALA A 201 -30.82 11.70 9.44
N GLU A 202 -31.35 11.56 10.65
CA GLU A 202 -31.75 10.27 11.23
C GLU A 202 -32.90 9.57 10.49
N ALA A 203 -33.67 10.31 9.73
CA ALA A 203 -34.81 9.78 8.97
C ALA A 203 -34.46 9.42 7.51
N PHE A 204 -33.20 9.66 7.09
CA PHE A 204 -32.73 9.27 5.75
C PHE A 204 -32.62 7.77 5.64
N GLY A 205 -33.20 7.17 4.57
CA GLY A 205 -32.99 5.78 4.18
C GLY A 205 -31.70 5.60 3.35
N ALA A 206 -31.32 4.36 3.02
CA ALA A 206 -30.10 4.04 2.28
C ALA A 206 -29.98 4.86 1.00
N ARG A 207 -31.02 4.88 0.18
CA ARG A 207 -31.05 5.62 -1.10
C ARG A 207 -30.86 7.13 -0.91
N ASP A 208 -31.48 7.71 0.13
CA ASP A 208 -31.42 9.13 0.39
C ASP A 208 -30.02 9.55 0.85
N VAL A 209 -29.42 8.75 1.74
CA VAL A 209 -28.03 8.92 2.18
C VAL A 209 -27.07 8.86 1.00
N VAL A 210 -27.16 7.81 0.19
CA VAL A 210 -26.23 7.58 -0.92
C VAL A 210 -26.35 8.66 -1.99
N ASN A 211 -27.57 9.04 -2.38
CA ASN A 211 -27.78 10.10 -3.38
C ASN A 211 -27.28 11.47 -2.90
N SER A 212 -27.44 11.76 -1.61
CA SER A 212 -26.96 13.02 -1.02
C SER A 212 -25.42 13.05 -0.94
N LEU A 213 -24.79 11.95 -0.50
CA LEU A 213 -23.33 11.83 -0.47
C LEU A 213 -22.73 11.89 -1.89
N TRP A 214 -23.37 11.24 -2.87
CA TRP A 214 -22.96 11.31 -4.27
C TRP A 214 -23.04 12.75 -4.79
N ALA A 215 -24.12 13.47 -4.50
CA ALA A 215 -24.28 14.86 -4.89
C ALA A 215 -23.21 15.74 -4.24
N ALA A 216 -22.98 15.60 -2.95
CA ALA A 216 -21.95 16.35 -2.22
C ALA A 216 -20.54 16.09 -2.78
N ALA A 217 -20.21 14.84 -3.09
CA ALA A 217 -18.95 14.46 -3.72
C ALA A 217 -18.78 15.11 -5.11
N ARG A 218 -19.85 15.17 -5.91
CA ARG A 218 -19.85 15.83 -7.22
C ARG A 218 -19.70 17.35 -7.10
N LEU A 219 -20.37 17.97 -6.15
CA LEU A 219 -20.32 19.41 -5.93
C LEU A 219 -18.96 19.87 -5.41
N GLY A 220 -18.31 19.09 -4.55
CA GLY A 220 -16.97 19.37 -4.04
C GLY A 220 -16.90 20.64 -3.18
N ASP A 221 -18.01 21.03 -2.50
CA ASP A 221 -18.07 22.18 -1.61
C ASP A 221 -18.12 21.71 -0.14
N ALA A 222 -16.94 21.34 0.38
CA ALA A 222 -16.81 20.92 1.78
C ALA A 222 -17.17 22.02 2.77
N ALA A 223 -16.96 23.30 2.43
CA ALA A 223 -17.27 24.42 3.31
C ALA A 223 -18.77 24.62 3.54
N SER A 224 -19.61 24.21 2.58
CA SER A 224 -21.07 24.33 2.70
C SER A 224 -21.76 23.04 3.12
N LEU A 225 -21.16 21.88 2.87
CA LEU A 225 -21.77 20.55 3.01
C LEU A 225 -21.08 19.65 4.05
N GLY A 226 -19.98 20.08 4.69
CA GLY A 226 -19.14 19.24 5.56
C GLY A 226 -19.91 18.60 6.71
N ASP A 227 -20.64 19.39 7.50
CA ASP A 227 -21.45 18.89 8.64
C ASP A 227 -22.53 17.92 8.18
N PHE A 228 -23.20 18.24 7.08
CA PHE A 228 -24.21 17.36 6.49
C PHE A 228 -23.61 16.03 6.04
N CYS A 229 -22.46 16.06 5.34
CA CYS A 229 -21.73 14.84 4.96
C CYS A 229 -21.33 14.02 6.18
N GLY A 230 -20.82 14.65 7.24
CA GLY A 230 -20.44 13.96 8.47
C GLY A 230 -21.62 13.23 9.13
N ARG A 231 -22.78 13.87 9.20
CA ARG A 231 -24.03 13.25 9.69
C ARG A 231 -24.49 12.09 8.81
N LEU A 232 -24.45 12.26 7.49
CA LEU A 232 -24.84 11.21 6.55
C LEU A 232 -23.88 10.00 6.57
N LEU A 233 -22.57 10.21 6.73
CA LEU A 233 -21.60 9.12 6.89
C LEU A 233 -21.88 8.33 8.17
N GLY A 234 -22.25 9.01 9.28
CA GLY A 234 -22.73 8.34 10.50
C GLY A 234 -24.00 7.52 10.26
N ARG A 235 -25.00 8.12 9.57
CA ARG A 235 -26.27 7.45 9.26
C ARG A 235 -26.07 6.25 8.30
N ALA A 236 -25.10 6.31 7.39
CA ALA A 236 -24.79 5.23 6.47
C ALA A 236 -24.56 3.89 7.18
N LEU A 237 -23.84 3.88 8.32
CA LEU A 237 -23.63 2.68 9.12
C LEU A 237 -24.93 1.93 9.49
N ALA A 238 -26.01 2.66 9.73
CA ALA A 238 -27.28 2.06 10.14
C ALA A 238 -28.15 1.57 8.99
N VAL A 239 -27.93 2.08 7.75
CA VAL A 239 -28.86 1.86 6.63
C VAL A 239 -28.23 1.14 5.43
N LEU A 240 -26.91 0.94 5.40
CA LEU A 240 -26.23 0.35 4.25
C LEU A 240 -26.65 -1.10 3.94
N ARG A 241 -27.07 -1.87 4.94
CA ARG A 241 -27.56 -3.25 4.75
C ARG A 241 -28.80 -3.33 3.86
N ASP A 242 -29.55 -2.25 3.78
CA ASP A 242 -30.76 -2.15 2.95
C ASP A 242 -30.47 -1.60 1.54
N ALA A 243 -29.20 -1.31 1.23
CA ALA A 243 -28.79 -0.71 -0.02
C ALA A 243 -28.76 -1.76 -1.15
N ASN A 244 -29.22 -1.39 -2.34
CA ASN A 244 -29.08 -2.21 -3.54
C ASN A 244 -27.67 -2.05 -4.17
N GLU A 245 -27.35 -2.86 -5.18
CA GLU A 245 -26.04 -2.92 -5.83
C GLU A 245 -25.56 -1.56 -6.37
N GLN A 246 -26.47 -0.78 -6.95
CA GLN A 246 -26.15 0.55 -7.48
C GLN A 246 -25.89 1.54 -6.35
N GLU A 247 -26.64 1.47 -5.28
CA GLU A 247 -26.47 2.31 -4.08
C GLU A 247 -25.14 1.98 -3.39
N ILE A 248 -24.78 0.71 -3.26
CA ILE A 248 -23.48 0.26 -2.74
C ILE A 248 -22.35 0.87 -3.57
N SER A 249 -22.41 0.73 -4.90
CA SER A 249 -21.40 1.26 -5.83
C SER A 249 -21.27 2.79 -5.72
N ASN A 250 -22.39 3.51 -5.68
CA ASN A 250 -22.42 4.96 -5.55
C ASN A 250 -21.89 5.43 -4.18
N CYS A 251 -22.17 4.66 -3.11
CA CYS A 251 -21.65 4.95 -1.77
C CYS A 251 -20.12 4.84 -1.73
N PHE A 252 -19.56 3.75 -2.24
CA PHE A 252 -18.10 3.60 -2.38
C PHE A 252 -17.48 4.77 -3.14
N TRP A 253 -18.07 5.12 -4.28
CA TRP A 253 -17.57 6.22 -5.10
C TRP A 253 -17.63 7.56 -4.36
N ALA A 254 -18.75 7.85 -3.67
CA ALA A 254 -18.95 9.09 -2.94
C ALA A 254 -17.97 9.20 -1.76
N VAL A 255 -17.85 8.16 -0.94
CA VAL A 255 -16.91 8.12 0.21
C VAL A 255 -15.47 8.32 -0.26
N ALA A 256 -15.08 7.62 -1.31
CA ALA A 256 -13.73 7.73 -1.86
C ALA A 256 -13.43 9.13 -2.43
N THR A 257 -14.43 9.75 -3.11
CA THR A 257 -14.28 11.08 -3.70
C THR A 257 -14.23 12.16 -2.62
N LEU A 258 -15.10 12.10 -1.62
CA LEU A 258 -15.14 13.03 -0.48
C LEU A 258 -13.83 12.97 0.30
N HIS A 259 -13.36 11.78 0.60
CA HIS A 259 -12.09 11.59 1.32
C HIS A 259 -10.89 12.12 0.53
N ALA A 260 -10.84 11.88 -0.78
CA ALA A 260 -9.76 12.38 -1.64
C ALA A 260 -9.76 13.91 -1.82
N ALA A 261 -10.91 14.55 -1.68
CA ALA A 261 -11.05 16.01 -1.78
C ALA A 261 -10.75 16.73 -0.45
N ASP A 262 -10.80 16.03 0.67
CA ASP A 262 -10.59 16.60 2.01
C ASP A 262 -9.08 16.71 2.34
N THR A 263 -8.43 17.75 1.82
CA THR A 263 -7.02 18.04 2.05
C THR A 263 -6.68 18.37 3.50
N HIS A 264 -7.66 18.78 4.30
CA HIS A 264 -7.50 19.17 5.70
C HIS A 264 -7.88 18.09 6.71
N GLN A 265 -8.27 16.88 6.23
CA GLN A 265 -8.76 15.78 7.07
C GLN A 265 -9.90 16.20 8.02
N SER A 266 -10.72 17.15 7.61
CA SER A 266 -11.84 17.67 8.38
C SER A 266 -13.03 16.70 8.40
N LEU A 267 -13.14 15.83 7.40
CA LEU A 267 -14.20 14.83 7.26
C LEU A 267 -13.70 13.46 7.72
N ALA A 268 -13.76 13.20 9.03
CA ALA A 268 -13.39 11.91 9.59
C ALA A 268 -14.41 10.83 9.15
N LEU A 269 -13.90 9.73 8.58
CA LEU A 269 -14.74 8.57 8.29
C LEU A 269 -15.10 7.88 9.61
N PRO A 270 -16.39 7.58 9.87
CA PRO A 270 -16.82 6.85 11.05
C PRO A 270 -16.11 5.51 11.17
N SER A 271 -15.74 5.15 12.41
CA SER A 271 -15.17 3.84 12.69
C SER A 271 -16.15 2.74 12.28
N GLY A 272 -15.67 1.76 11.50
CA GLY A 272 -16.50 0.65 11.00
C GLY A 272 -17.21 0.90 9.66
N LEU A 273 -17.28 2.13 9.13
CA LEU A 273 -18.00 2.41 7.87
C LEU A 273 -17.42 1.62 6.69
N LEU A 274 -16.11 1.60 6.55
CA LEU A 274 -15.45 0.84 5.46
C LEU A 274 -15.66 -0.66 5.63
N GLN A 275 -15.69 -1.14 6.87
CA GLN A 275 -15.98 -2.55 7.18
C GLN A 275 -17.41 -2.90 6.73
N GLU A 276 -18.43 -2.13 7.15
CA GLU A 276 -19.82 -2.36 6.78
C GLU A 276 -20.04 -2.29 5.26
N LEU A 277 -19.39 -1.35 4.57
CA LEU A 277 -19.40 -1.27 3.11
C LEU A 277 -18.82 -2.52 2.46
N CYS A 278 -17.69 -3.03 2.97
CA CYS A 278 -17.07 -4.25 2.43
C CYS A 278 -17.94 -5.48 2.67
N ASP A 279 -18.52 -5.63 3.86
CA ASP A 279 -19.39 -6.77 4.21
C ASP A 279 -20.68 -6.76 3.38
N THR A 280 -21.32 -5.59 3.23
CA THR A 280 -22.50 -5.43 2.38
C THR A 280 -22.16 -5.74 0.92
N ALA A 281 -21.03 -5.27 0.39
CA ALA A 281 -20.61 -5.55 -0.97
C ALA A 281 -20.33 -7.04 -1.20
N LEU A 282 -19.69 -7.73 -0.25
CA LEU A 282 -19.48 -9.18 -0.32
C LEU A 282 -20.78 -9.96 -0.39
N GLY A 283 -21.80 -9.52 0.34
CA GLY A 283 -23.14 -10.13 0.29
C GLY A 283 -23.79 -10.05 -1.11
N HIS A 284 -23.48 -9.01 -1.88
CA HIS A 284 -24.03 -8.74 -3.21
C HIS A 284 -23.10 -9.08 -4.38
N ILE A 285 -21.91 -9.64 -4.14
CA ILE A 285 -20.85 -9.79 -5.14
C ILE A 285 -21.30 -10.50 -6.42
N LYS A 286 -22.14 -11.52 -6.31
CA LYS A 286 -22.63 -12.33 -7.44
C LYS A 286 -23.59 -11.58 -8.36
N SER A 287 -24.28 -10.54 -7.86
CA SER A 287 -25.21 -9.72 -8.63
C SER A 287 -24.55 -8.49 -9.27
N PHE A 288 -23.29 -8.21 -8.95
CA PHE A 288 -22.58 -7.06 -9.49
C PHE A 288 -22.28 -7.22 -10.98
N ASN A 289 -22.67 -6.21 -11.76
CA ASN A 289 -22.29 -6.12 -13.16
C ASN A 289 -20.90 -5.46 -13.32
N ALA A 290 -20.33 -5.48 -14.52
CA ALA A 290 -19.00 -4.98 -14.83
C ALA A 290 -18.80 -3.49 -14.45
N GLN A 291 -19.84 -2.65 -14.57
CA GLN A 291 -19.76 -1.23 -14.19
C GLN A 291 -19.66 -1.05 -12.67
N ILE A 292 -20.44 -1.81 -11.91
CA ILE A 292 -20.41 -1.78 -10.44
C ILE A 292 -19.04 -2.25 -9.94
N VAL A 293 -18.54 -3.37 -10.47
CA VAL A 293 -17.22 -3.92 -10.12
C VAL A 293 -16.13 -2.90 -10.38
N SER A 294 -16.12 -2.26 -11.57
CA SER A 294 -15.11 -1.27 -11.92
C SER A 294 -15.16 -0.02 -11.03
N ASN A 295 -16.36 0.45 -10.66
CA ASN A 295 -16.54 1.61 -9.80
C ASN A 295 -16.06 1.34 -8.36
N ILE A 296 -16.39 0.16 -7.81
CA ILE A 296 -15.98 -0.21 -6.45
C ILE A 296 -14.46 -0.39 -6.39
N LEU A 297 -13.84 -1.07 -7.36
CA LEU A 297 -12.38 -1.21 -7.42
C LEU A 297 -11.68 0.13 -7.52
N TRP A 298 -12.19 1.05 -8.35
CA TRP A 298 -11.68 2.41 -8.43
C TRP A 298 -11.77 3.13 -7.08
N ALA A 299 -12.91 3.01 -6.39
CA ALA A 299 -13.11 3.63 -5.09
C ALA A 299 -12.16 3.07 -4.02
N LEU A 300 -11.98 1.74 -3.96
CA LEU A 300 -11.04 1.07 -3.06
C LEU A 300 -9.60 1.52 -3.30
N GLY A 301 -9.22 1.76 -4.56
CA GLY A 301 -7.91 2.31 -4.92
C GLY A 301 -7.68 3.76 -4.44
N LYS A 302 -8.74 4.53 -4.18
CA LYS A 302 -8.69 5.91 -3.66
C LYS A 302 -8.70 5.99 -2.13
N LEU A 303 -9.28 5.00 -1.46
CA LEU A 303 -9.43 5.00 -0.02
C LEU A 303 -8.10 4.70 0.70
N PRO A 304 -7.86 5.27 1.91
CA PRO A 304 -6.63 5.04 2.65
C PRO A 304 -6.56 3.61 3.17
N ARG A 305 -5.38 3.02 3.16
CA ARG A 305 -5.10 1.69 3.71
C ARG A 305 -4.94 1.67 5.24
N ARG A 306 -5.48 2.65 5.97
CA ARG A 306 -5.27 2.78 7.43
C ARG A 306 -6.33 1.99 8.21
N GLY A 307 -5.86 1.17 9.17
CA GLY A 307 -6.68 0.58 10.25
C GLY A 307 -7.14 -0.86 10.03
N ASN A 308 -7.93 -1.37 10.97
CA ASN A 308 -8.40 -2.76 11.14
C ASN A 308 -9.29 -3.35 10.02
N SER A 309 -9.47 -2.68 8.88
CA SER A 309 -10.25 -3.17 7.74
C SER A 309 -9.53 -4.23 6.88
N GLY A 310 -8.42 -4.80 7.38
CA GLY A 310 -7.50 -5.59 6.58
C GLY A 310 -8.04 -6.90 5.99
N ALA A 311 -8.84 -7.67 6.70
CA ALA A 311 -9.28 -9.00 6.24
C ALA A 311 -10.43 -8.91 5.23
N GLN A 312 -11.50 -8.19 5.58
CA GLN A 312 -12.67 -8.02 4.70
C GLN A 312 -12.34 -7.22 3.45
N HIS A 313 -11.50 -6.20 3.57
CA HIS A 313 -11.00 -5.46 2.42
C HIS A 313 -10.26 -6.40 1.43
N ARG A 314 -9.40 -7.30 1.94
CA ARG A 314 -8.72 -8.30 1.10
C ARG A 314 -9.70 -9.29 0.49
N SER A 315 -10.65 -9.82 1.26
CA SER A 315 -11.68 -10.74 0.78
C SER A 315 -12.52 -10.11 -0.33
N LEU A 316 -12.92 -8.85 -0.16
CA LEU A 316 -13.65 -8.10 -1.19
C LEU A 316 -12.79 -7.88 -2.45
N LEU A 317 -11.50 -7.54 -2.31
CA LEU A 317 -10.60 -7.36 -3.45
C LEU A 317 -10.47 -8.66 -4.27
N VAL A 318 -10.27 -9.80 -3.61
CA VAL A 318 -10.19 -11.11 -4.28
C VAL A 318 -11.51 -11.45 -4.99
N ALA A 319 -12.63 -11.23 -4.33
CA ALA A 319 -13.95 -11.48 -4.92
C ALA A 319 -14.25 -10.57 -6.12
N LEU A 320 -13.89 -9.27 -6.04
CA LEU A 320 -14.06 -8.32 -7.14
C LEU A 320 -13.12 -8.63 -8.31
N GLU A 321 -11.87 -9.05 -8.04
CA GLU A 321 -10.92 -9.49 -9.07
C GLU A 321 -11.48 -10.67 -9.86
N SER A 322 -11.97 -11.70 -9.16
CA SER A 322 -12.59 -12.87 -9.78
C SER A 322 -13.83 -12.49 -10.60
N GLN A 323 -14.69 -11.61 -10.07
CA GLN A 323 -15.89 -11.14 -10.76
C GLN A 323 -15.54 -10.30 -12.01
N ALA A 324 -14.51 -9.44 -11.93
CA ALA A 324 -14.02 -8.66 -13.07
C ALA A 324 -13.47 -9.58 -14.17
N ALA A 325 -12.70 -10.62 -13.80
CA ALA A 325 -12.16 -11.61 -14.71
C ALA A 325 -13.27 -12.40 -15.44
N ALA A 326 -14.33 -12.77 -14.72
CA ALA A 326 -15.49 -13.46 -15.30
C ALA A 326 -16.30 -12.58 -16.28
N GLN A 327 -16.21 -11.24 -16.15
CA GLN A 327 -17.00 -10.29 -16.93
C GLN A 327 -16.18 -9.47 -17.94
N THR A 328 -15.00 -9.93 -18.33
CA THR A 328 -14.09 -9.18 -19.22
C THR A 328 -14.72 -8.73 -20.53
N GLN A 329 -15.66 -9.52 -21.10
CA GLN A 329 -16.37 -9.17 -22.33
C GLN A 329 -17.38 -8.02 -22.16
N SER A 330 -17.85 -7.78 -20.93
CA SER A 330 -18.82 -6.72 -20.59
C SER A 330 -18.16 -5.46 -20.09
N LEU A 331 -16.84 -5.49 -19.84
CA LEU A 331 -16.08 -4.32 -19.43
C LEU A 331 -15.89 -3.36 -20.61
N THR A 332 -16.23 -2.11 -20.39
CA THR A 332 -15.79 -1.02 -21.30
C THR A 332 -14.29 -0.82 -21.17
N VAL A 333 -13.68 -0.15 -22.15
CA VAL A 333 -12.25 0.22 -22.11
C VAL A 333 -11.92 0.96 -20.80
N GLN A 334 -12.69 1.99 -20.45
CA GLN A 334 -12.53 2.72 -19.19
C GLN A 334 -12.80 1.84 -17.97
N GLY A 335 -13.78 0.92 -18.05
CA GLY A 335 -14.07 -0.04 -16.99
C GLY A 335 -12.87 -0.93 -16.68
N LEU A 336 -12.23 -1.46 -17.72
CA LEU A 336 -11.02 -2.28 -17.61
C LEU A 336 -9.84 -1.48 -17.01
N THR A 337 -9.61 -0.26 -17.48
CA THR A 337 -8.60 0.65 -16.91
C THR A 337 -8.85 0.90 -15.43
N ASN A 338 -10.11 1.18 -15.03
CA ASN A 338 -10.48 1.39 -13.62
C ASN A 338 -10.26 0.12 -12.77
N VAL A 339 -10.56 -1.07 -13.29
CA VAL A 339 -10.32 -2.36 -12.62
C VAL A 339 -8.83 -2.53 -12.35
N LEU A 340 -7.98 -2.45 -13.38
CA LEU A 340 -6.53 -2.62 -13.24
C LEU A 340 -5.92 -1.56 -12.31
N TRP A 341 -6.35 -0.29 -12.45
CA TRP A 341 -5.88 0.79 -11.60
C TRP A 341 -6.30 0.61 -10.13
N GLY A 342 -7.55 0.20 -9.90
CA GLY A 342 -8.08 -0.08 -8.57
C GLY A 342 -7.33 -1.21 -7.89
N LEU A 343 -7.13 -2.35 -8.56
CA LEU A 343 -6.36 -3.49 -8.07
C LEU A 343 -4.92 -3.09 -7.73
N ALA A 344 -4.24 -2.36 -8.63
CA ALA A 344 -2.87 -1.90 -8.42
C ALA A 344 -2.76 -0.97 -7.21
N LYS A 345 -3.65 0.02 -7.09
CA LYS A 345 -3.68 0.97 -5.97
C LYS A 345 -4.08 0.33 -4.65
N ALA A 346 -5.03 -0.59 -4.67
CA ALA A 346 -5.45 -1.32 -3.48
C ALA A 346 -4.43 -2.39 -3.04
N GLY A 347 -3.43 -2.70 -3.87
CA GLY A 347 -2.40 -3.70 -3.59
C GLY A 347 -2.96 -5.12 -3.55
N ALA A 348 -3.85 -5.42 -4.48
CA ALA A 348 -4.40 -6.75 -4.63
C ALA A 348 -3.30 -7.76 -5.01
N SER A 349 -3.40 -8.98 -4.49
CA SER A 349 -2.60 -10.10 -4.99
C SER A 349 -3.20 -10.54 -6.33
N PHE A 350 -2.48 -10.33 -7.41
CA PHE A 350 -2.95 -10.65 -8.76
C PHE A 350 -2.93 -12.17 -8.97
N SER A 351 -4.08 -12.84 -8.84
CA SER A 351 -4.16 -14.31 -8.97
C SER A 351 -3.87 -14.76 -10.40
N SER A 352 -3.25 -15.93 -10.57
CA SER A 352 -2.77 -16.40 -11.89
C SER A 352 -3.89 -16.55 -12.93
N GLU A 353 -5.07 -17.01 -12.53
CA GLU A 353 -6.21 -17.25 -13.41
C GLU A 353 -6.93 -15.95 -13.79
N SER A 354 -7.32 -15.15 -12.80
CA SER A 354 -7.95 -13.84 -13.02
C SER A 354 -7.03 -12.88 -13.78
N ALA A 355 -5.73 -12.90 -13.45
CA ALA A 355 -4.72 -12.11 -14.14
C ALA A 355 -4.68 -12.43 -15.64
N ALA A 356 -4.66 -13.72 -16.00
CA ALA A 356 -4.60 -14.12 -17.41
C ALA A 356 -5.81 -13.59 -18.21
N ALA A 357 -7.02 -13.63 -17.64
CA ALA A 357 -8.23 -13.11 -18.29
C ALA A 357 -8.17 -11.59 -18.48
N LEU A 358 -7.81 -10.85 -17.43
CA LEU A 358 -7.72 -9.38 -17.46
C LEU A 358 -6.59 -8.91 -18.39
N LEU A 359 -5.45 -9.59 -18.41
CA LEU A 359 -4.33 -9.27 -19.30
C LEU A 359 -4.66 -9.53 -20.78
N LYS A 360 -5.39 -10.61 -21.10
CA LYS A 360 -5.90 -10.87 -22.45
C LYS A 360 -6.87 -9.77 -22.90
N ALA A 361 -7.80 -9.37 -22.03
CA ALA A 361 -8.71 -8.26 -22.32
C ALA A 361 -7.94 -6.95 -22.52
N CYS A 362 -6.92 -6.69 -21.73
CA CYS A 362 -6.05 -5.53 -21.87
C CYS A 362 -5.33 -5.50 -23.22
N ALA A 363 -4.74 -6.61 -23.65
CA ALA A 363 -4.10 -6.70 -24.97
C ALA A 363 -5.10 -6.49 -26.11
N HIS A 364 -6.33 -7.02 -25.98
CA HIS A 364 -7.38 -6.88 -26.98
C HIS A 364 -7.85 -5.42 -27.12
N HIS A 365 -8.02 -4.69 -26.02
CA HIS A 365 -8.51 -3.32 -26.00
C HIS A 365 -7.41 -2.25 -26.14
N ALA A 366 -6.14 -2.64 -26.19
CA ALA A 366 -5.02 -1.71 -26.14
C ALA A 366 -5.11 -0.59 -27.18
N GLN A 367 -5.48 -0.91 -28.44
CA GLN A 367 -5.59 0.06 -29.53
C GLN A 367 -6.73 1.07 -29.34
N SER A 368 -7.71 0.78 -28.50
CA SER A 368 -8.87 1.64 -28.23
C SER A 368 -8.65 2.57 -27.02
N LEU A 369 -7.52 2.45 -26.33
CA LEU A 369 -7.18 3.30 -25.19
C LEU A 369 -6.84 4.71 -25.69
N ASP A 370 -7.36 5.73 -25.00
CA ASP A 370 -6.87 7.10 -25.13
C ASP A 370 -5.55 7.31 -24.38
N GLY A 371 -4.95 8.49 -24.45
CA GLY A 371 -3.65 8.78 -23.83
C GLY A 371 -3.64 8.57 -22.31
N LYS A 372 -4.71 8.99 -21.64
CA LYS A 372 -4.87 8.86 -20.19
C LYS A 372 -5.10 7.40 -19.79
N ASP A 373 -5.98 6.71 -20.50
CA ASP A 373 -6.29 5.30 -20.18
C ASP A 373 -5.09 4.39 -20.50
N ALA A 374 -4.34 4.67 -21.56
CA ALA A 374 -3.13 3.93 -21.92
C ALA A 374 -2.02 4.09 -20.87
N SER A 375 -1.74 5.31 -20.42
CA SER A 375 -0.74 5.59 -19.40
C SER A 375 -1.14 5.02 -18.02
N ASN A 376 -2.41 5.12 -17.63
CA ASN A 376 -2.93 4.53 -16.40
C ASN A 376 -2.88 2.99 -16.44
N THR A 377 -3.21 2.39 -17.58
CA THR A 377 -3.15 0.93 -17.76
C THR A 377 -1.71 0.45 -17.69
N LEU A 378 -0.76 1.11 -18.38
CA LEU A 378 0.66 0.76 -18.31
C LEU A 378 1.21 0.86 -16.90
N TRP A 379 0.86 1.94 -16.18
CA TRP A 379 1.22 2.12 -14.78
C TRP A 379 0.65 1.00 -13.90
N SER A 380 -0.60 0.63 -14.10
CA SER A 380 -1.27 -0.44 -13.34
C SER A 380 -0.61 -1.79 -13.58
N LEU A 381 -0.32 -2.13 -14.83
CA LEU A 381 0.40 -3.35 -15.20
C LEU A 381 1.78 -3.39 -14.52
N SER A 382 2.51 -2.27 -14.53
CA SER A 382 3.82 -2.22 -13.88
C SER A 382 3.75 -2.53 -12.38
N MET A 383 2.75 -1.98 -11.68
CA MET A 383 2.57 -2.21 -10.24
C MET A 383 2.14 -3.64 -9.94
N LEU A 384 1.16 -4.18 -10.67
CA LEU A 384 0.62 -5.52 -10.45
C LEU A 384 1.66 -6.60 -10.77
N LEU A 385 2.38 -6.48 -11.89
CA LEU A 385 3.38 -7.46 -12.29
C LEU A 385 4.63 -7.40 -11.41
N THR A 386 5.07 -6.22 -10.99
CA THR A 386 6.18 -6.09 -10.02
C THR A 386 5.82 -6.73 -8.69
N GLN A 387 4.58 -6.55 -8.22
CA GLN A 387 4.10 -7.19 -7.00
C GLN A 387 3.98 -8.71 -7.15
N GLN A 388 3.52 -9.21 -8.29
CA GLN A 388 3.45 -10.65 -8.58
C GLN A 388 4.84 -11.27 -8.60
N VAL A 389 5.83 -10.61 -9.21
CA VAL A 389 7.23 -11.04 -9.21
C VAL A 389 7.77 -11.09 -7.78
N ALA A 390 7.56 -10.05 -6.97
CA ALA A 390 8.00 -10.01 -5.58
C ALA A 390 7.38 -11.17 -4.76
N GLN A 391 6.10 -11.45 -4.92
CA GLN A 391 5.43 -12.59 -4.27
C GLN A 391 5.96 -13.93 -4.74
N THR A 392 6.30 -14.06 -6.03
CA THR A 392 6.91 -15.29 -6.59
C THR A 392 8.30 -15.52 -6.00
N ILE A 393 9.09 -14.46 -5.86
CA ILE A 393 10.42 -14.51 -5.23
C ILE A 393 10.30 -14.92 -3.75
N GLU A 394 9.34 -14.33 -3.02
CA GLU A 394 9.07 -14.67 -1.62
C GLU A 394 8.65 -16.15 -1.42
N GLN A 395 8.01 -16.75 -2.44
CA GLN A 395 7.51 -18.13 -2.41
C GLN A 395 8.47 -19.15 -3.06
N ALA A 396 9.52 -18.69 -3.74
CA ALA A 396 10.44 -19.56 -4.43
C ALA A 396 11.21 -20.45 -3.46
N PRO A 397 11.44 -21.74 -3.76
CA PRO A 397 12.42 -22.54 -3.06
C PRO A 397 13.78 -21.86 -3.21
N GLY A 398 14.60 -21.89 -2.14
CA GLY A 398 15.87 -21.18 -2.09
C GLY A 398 16.93 -21.54 -3.15
N ASP A 399 16.64 -22.46 -4.05
CA ASP A 399 17.58 -23.05 -5.01
C ASP A 399 17.60 -22.38 -6.38
N VAL A 400 16.73 -21.41 -6.62
CA VAL A 400 16.57 -20.80 -7.96
C VAL A 400 16.93 -19.31 -7.89
N ASP A 401 17.72 -18.86 -8.88
CA ASP A 401 17.96 -17.41 -9.05
C ASP A 401 16.61 -16.66 -9.11
N PRO A 402 16.32 -15.79 -8.13
CA PRO A 402 15.02 -15.12 -8.04
C PRO A 402 14.67 -14.32 -9.30
N THR A 403 15.68 -13.78 -9.98
CA THR A 403 15.49 -12.95 -11.19
C THR A 403 15.18 -13.78 -12.41
N SER A 404 15.83 -14.94 -12.57
CA SER A 404 15.54 -15.87 -13.68
C SER A 404 14.18 -16.54 -13.50
N LEU A 405 13.86 -16.98 -12.29
CA LEU A 405 12.56 -17.58 -11.96
C LEU A 405 11.40 -16.63 -12.19
N ALA A 406 11.57 -15.36 -11.81
CA ALA A 406 10.56 -14.32 -12.00
C ALA A 406 10.35 -14.02 -13.49
N ALA A 407 11.44 -13.98 -14.29
CA ALA A 407 11.35 -13.75 -15.72
C ALA A 407 10.70 -14.93 -16.47
N ASP A 408 10.96 -16.17 -16.05
CA ASP A 408 10.39 -17.36 -16.68
C ASP A 408 8.91 -17.59 -16.32
N LYS A 409 8.49 -17.22 -15.12
CA LYS A 409 7.10 -17.37 -14.67
C LYS A 409 6.16 -16.26 -15.14
N LEU A 410 6.67 -15.12 -15.61
CA LEU A 410 5.85 -14.11 -16.26
C LEU A 410 5.36 -14.64 -17.60
N SER A 411 4.06 -14.89 -17.67
CA SER A 411 3.42 -15.58 -18.78
C SER A 411 3.60 -14.81 -20.12
N VAL A 412 3.54 -15.53 -21.22
CA VAL A 412 3.47 -14.96 -22.58
C VAL A 412 2.36 -13.90 -22.68
N VAL A 413 1.26 -14.11 -21.95
CA VAL A 413 0.12 -13.17 -21.90
C VAL A 413 0.50 -11.84 -21.24
N SER A 414 1.31 -11.88 -20.16
CA SER A 414 1.80 -10.66 -19.49
C SER A 414 2.67 -9.83 -20.43
N ARG A 415 3.59 -10.48 -21.14
CA ARG A 415 4.48 -9.81 -22.12
C ARG A 415 3.67 -9.22 -23.28
N ALA A 416 2.68 -9.96 -23.79
CA ALA A 416 1.81 -9.49 -24.88
C ALA A 416 0.96 -8.28 -24.46
N ALA A 417 0.39 -8.28 -23.25
CA ALA A 417 -0.39 -7.15 -22.74
C ALA A 417 0.48 -5.89 -22.58
N VAL A 418 1.64 -6.02 -21.95
CA VAL A 418 2.59 -4.90 -21.80
C VAL A 418 3.02 -4.37 -23.17
N ALA A 419 3.40 -5.23 -24.11
CA ALA A 419 3.81 -4.83 -25.45
C ALA A 419 2.71 -4.08 -26.19
N ALA A 420 1.47 -4.57 -26.17
CA ALA A 420 0.34 -3.93 -26.83
C ALA A 420 0.05 -2.52 -26.26
N VAL A 421 0.08 -2.36 -24.93
CA VAL A 421 -0.14 -1.05 -24.29
C VAL A 421 1.05 -0.10 -24.56
N CYS A 422 2.29 -0.58 -24.52
CA CYS A 422 3.46 0.22 -24.87
C CYS A 422 3.39 0.74 -26.32
N THR A 423 2.97 -0.09 -27.27
CA THR A 423 2.76 0.31 -28.66
C THR A 423 1.70 1.41 -28.76
N GLN A 424 0.61 1.33 -27.99
CA GLN A 424 -0.42 2.37 -27.99
C GLN A 424 0.08 3.68 -27.37
N VAL A 425 0.80 3.60 -26.23
CA VAL A 425 1.43 4.78 -25.60
C VAL A 425 2.42 5.45 -26.58
N GLU A 426 3.22 4.66 -27.30
CA GLU A 426 4.13 5.18 -28.33
C GLU A 426 3.40 5.90 -29.44
N LYS A 427 2.30 5.33 -29.93
CA LYS A 427 1.46 5.95 -30.97
C LYS A 427 0.89 7.30 -30.52
N LEU A 428 0.47 7.41 -29.26
CA LEU A 428 -0.16 8.59 -28.68
C LEU A 428 0.84 9.57 -28.04
N ALA A 429 2.14 9.28 -28.06
CA ALA A 429 3.18 10.00 -27.32
C ALA A 429 3.11 11.52 -27.46
N ASP A 430 2.84 12.04 -28.68
CA ASP A 430 2.82 13.48 -28.97
C ASP A 430 1.63 14.23 -28.36
N THR A 431 0.56 13.50 -27.96
CA THR A 431 -0.67 14.06 -27.39
C THR A 431 -0.75 13.91 -25.87
N LEU A 432 0.16 13.15 -25.24
CA LEU A 432 0.14 12.87 -23.82
C LEU A 432 0.30 14.14 -22.98
N THR A 433 -0.40 14.20 -21.86
CA THR A 433 -0.24 15.26 -20.86
C THR A 433 1.03 15.06 -20.03
N ASP A 434 1.38 16.02 -19.19
CA ASP A 434 2.46 15.92 -18.20
C ASP A 434 2.31 14.71 -17.28
N CYS A 435 1.09 14.48 -16.77
CA CYS A 435 0.76 13.31 -15.94
C CYS A 435 0.96 11.99 -16.69
N ASP A 436 0.52 11.92 -17.94
CA ASP A 436 0.58 10.70 -18.74
C ASP A 436 2.03 10.32 -19.07
N VAL A 437 2.86 11.32 -19.41
CA VAL A 437 4.30 11.13 -19.66
C VAL A 437 5.00 10.63 -18.41
N ALA A 438 4.78 11.29 -17.26
CA ALA A 438 5.40 10.91 -16.00
C ALA A 438 5.00 9.48 -15.57
N SER A 439 3.71 9.14 -15.67
CA SER A 439 3.20 7.81 -15.33
C SER A 439 3.73 6.73 -16.25
N SER A 440 3.83 7.01 -17.54
CA SER A 440 4.34 6.05 -18.54
C SER A 440 5.84 5.77 -18.34
N LEU A 441 6.66 6.81 -18.13
CA LEU A 441 8.09 6.65 -17.87
C LEU A 441 8.34 5.87 -16.57
N LEU A 442 7.57 6.17 -15.51
CA LEU A 442 7.64 5.44 -14.23
C LEU A 442 7.28 3.96 -14.41
N ALA A 443 6.25 3.67 -15.20
CA ALA A 443 5.84 2.30 -15.49
C ALA A 443 6.92 1.53 -16.25
N ILE A 444 7.49 2.14 -17.30
CA ILE A 444 8.56 1.50 -18.09
C ILE A 444 9.79 1.23 -17.22
N ALA A 445 10.19 2.18 -16.36
CA ALA A 445 11.31 1.99 -15.45
C ALA A 445 11.09 0.80 -14.50
N LYS A 446 9.89 0.67 -13.91
CA LYS A 446 9.54 -0.48 -13.05
C LYS A 446 9.50 -1.81 -13.82
N LEU A 447 8.95 -1.83 -15.02
CA LEU A 447 8.92 -3.01 -15.87
C LEU A 447 10.32 -3.41 -16.36
N HIS A 448 11.21 -2.44 -16.53
CA HIS A 448 12.62 -2.67 -16.84
C HIS A 448 13.34 -3.37 -15.68
N GLU A 449 13.09 -2.97 -14.43
CA GLU A 449 13.67 -3.61 -13.24
C GLU A 449 13.32 -5.10 -13.12
N ILE A 450 12.18 -5.53 -13.65
CA ILE A 450 11.75 -6.96 -13.67
C ILE A 450 11.97 -7.64 -15.03
N HIS A 451 12.81 -7.08 -15.88
CA HIS A 451 13.20 -7.61 -17.21
C HIS A 451 12.02 -7.90 -18.17
N LEU A 452 10.88 -7.27 -18.00
CA LEU A 452 9.74 -7.38 -18.91
C LEU A 452 9.85 -6.50 -20.15
N VAL A 453 10.72 -5.51 -20.11
CA VAL A 453 10.86 -4.47 -21.12
C VAL A 453 12.32 -4.35 -21.52
N SER A 454 12.70 -4.91 -22.66
CA SER A 454 14.10 -4.90 -23.15
C SER A 454 14.31 -4.11 -24.44
N LYS A 455 13.26 -3.64 -25.17
CA LYS A 455 13.37 -3.04 -26.51
C LYS A 455 12.44 -1.84 -26.70
N TYR A 456 12.45 -0.88 -25.77
CA TYR A 456 11.57 0.29 -25.83
C TYR A 456 12.31 1.62 -25.97
N GLU A 457 13.47 1.58 -26.62
CA GLU A 457 14.30 2.77 -26.88
C GLU A 457 13.52 3.86 -27.63
N THR A 458 12.77 3.47 -28.66
CA THR A 458 11.94 4.40 -29.45
C THR A 458 10.83 5.03 -28.62
N LEU A 459 10.10 4.24 -27.85
CA LEU A 459 9.06 4.73 -26.95
C LEU A 459 9.62 5.71 -25.91
N VAL A 460 10.72 5.31 -25.22
CA VAL A 460 11.35 6.19 -24.22
C VAL A 460 11.85 7.47 -24.87
N GLY A 461 12.48 7.40 -26.06
CA GLY A 461 12.91 8.58 -26.82
C GLY A 461 11.76 9.53 -27.16
N ARG A 462 10.63 9.00 -27.64
CA ARG A 462 9.42 9.83 -27.92
C ARG A 462 8.84 10.44 -26.63
N LEU A 463 8.80 9.69 -25.54
CA LEU A 463 8.35 10.21 -24.24
C LEU A 463 9.29 11.30 -23.71
N CYS A 464 10.61 11.18 -23.91
CA CYS A 464 11.58 12.23 -23.57
C CYS A 464 11.34 13.51 -24.37
N VAL A 465 11.12 13.40 -25.69
CA VAL A 465 10.81 14.55 -26.54
C VAL A 465 9.51 15.23 -26.11
N ARG A 466 8.47 14.44 -25.82
CA ARG A 466 7.21 14.99 -25.31
C ARG A 466 7.39 15.57 -23.90
N GLY A 467 8.12 14.88 -23.02
CA GLY A 467 8.45 15.30 -21.67
C GLY A 467 9.10 16.69 -21.61
N ALA A 468 10.04 16.96 -22.51
CA ALA A 468 10.65 18.28 -22.61
C ALA A 468 9.63 19.39 -22.92
N LYS A 469 8.62 19.10 -23.76
CA LYS A 469 7.57 20.07 -24.13
C LYS A 469 6.57 20.33 -22.99
N VAL A 470 6.31 19.35 -22.13
CA VAL A 470 5.32 19.45 -21.04
C VAL A 470 5.95 19.61 -19.64
N ALA A 471 7.27 19.63 -19.52
CA ALA A 471 7.97 19.76 -18.25
C ALA A 471 7.53 21.01 -17.46
N GLY A 472 7.28 22.13 -18.13
CA GLY A 472 6.84 23.38 -17.47
C GLY A 472 5.48 23.30 -16.79
N SER A 473 4.63 22.34 -17.14
CA SER A 473 3.33 22.11 -16.49
C SER A 473 3.38 21.01 -15.42
N MET A 474 4.50 20.29 -15.29
CA MET A 474 4.66 19.23 -14.29
C MET A 474 4.68 19.80 -12.87
N ARG A 475 4.01 19.12 -11.95
CA ARG A 475 4.20 19.35 -10.53
C ARG A 475 5.58 18.86 -10.09
N PRO A 476 6.21 19.47 -9.07
CA PRO A 476 7.54 19.08 -8.60
C PRO A 476 7.71 17.58 -8.34
N ALA A 477 6.74 16.94 -7.69
CA ALA A 477 6.77 15.51 -7.43
C ALA A 477 6.77 14.68 -8.72
N GLN A 478 6.02 15.10 -9.75
CA GLN A 478 6.01 14.43 -11.07
C GLN A 478 7.38 14.55 -11.73
N ALA A 479 7.99 15.73 -11.69
CA ALA A 479 9.33 15.96 -12.23
C ALA A 479 10.38 15.07 -11.55
N VAL A 480 10.31 14.93 -10.23
CA VAL A 480 11.20 14.05 -9.46
C VAL A 480 11.08 12.60 -9.93
N TRP A 481 9.85 12.07 -10.00
CA TRP A 481 9.64 10.69 -10.42
C TRP A 481 9.96 10.46 -11.90
N THR A 482 9.78 11.48 -12.76
CA THR A 482 10.19 11.41 -14.16
C THR A 482 11.71 11.33 -14.29
N LEU A 483 12.45 12.20 -13.58
CA LEU A 483 13.91 12.17 -13.58
C LEU A 483 14.45 10.86 -12.98
N TRP A 484 13.83 10.35 -11.92
CA TRP A 484 14.12 9.03 -11.35
C TRP A 484 13.98 7.92 -12.39
N SER A 485 12.89 7.96 -13.15
CA SER A 485 12.62 6.97 -14.19
C SER A 485 13.67 7.00 -15.30
N LEU A 486 14.08 8.17 -15.72
CA LEU A 486 15.14 8.35 -16.72
C LEU A 486 16.46 7.77 -16.22
N ALA A 487 16.84 8.07 -14.97
CA ALA A 487 18.05 7.53 -14.34
C ALA A 487 18.03 6.00 -14.27
N LYS A 488 16.89 5.40 -13.87
CA LYS A 488 16.72 3.94 -13.82
C LYS A 488 16.76 3.27 -15.19
N LEU A 489 16.35 3.98 -16.23
CA LEU A 489 16.46 3.53 -17.63
C LEU A 489 17.86 3.77 -18.24
N GLY A 490 18.84 4.18 -17.45
CA GLY A 490 20.20 4.45 -17.91
C GLY A 490 20.31 5.72 -18.76
N ARG A 491 19.28 6.59 -18.74
CA ARG A 491 19.29 7.86 -19.45
C ARG A 491 20.02 8.93 -18.63
N SER A 492 20.75 9.77 -19.32
CA SER A 492 21.59 10.79 -18.70
C SER A 492 21.46 12.14 -19.44
N TRP A 493 22.08 13.17 -18.90
CA TRP A 493 22.22 14.46 -19.58
C TRP A 493 22.75 14.34 -21.01
N LYS A 494 23.65 13.38 -21.26
CA LYS A 494 24.26 13.22 -22.58
C LYS A 494 23.28 12.63 -23.62
N SER A 495 22.33 11.81 -23.16
CA SER A 495 21.38 11.17 -24.08
C SER A 495 20.09 11.98 -24.29
N ASP A 496 19.65 12.75 -23.28
CA ASP A 496 18.32 13.38 -23.26
C ASP A 496 18.36 14.79 -22.65
N GLU A 497 19.27 15.65 -23.12
CA GLU A 497 19.60 16.97 -22.55
C GLU A 497 18.36 17.87 -22.33
N ALA A 498 17.46 17.95 -23.31
CA ALA A 498 16.33 18.87 -23.26
C ALA A 498 15.36 18.55 -22.11
N VAL A 499 14.97 17.28 -21.93
CA VAL A 499 14.06 16.87 -20.84
C VAL A 499 14.77 16.88 -19.50
N ALA A 500 16.01 16.41 -19.45
CA ALA A 500 16.79 16.38 -18.20
C ALA A 500 17.05 17.80 -17.67
N SER A 501 17.35 18.79 -18.55
CA SER A 501 17.53 20.19 -18.20
C SER A 501 16.26 20.80 -17.60
N ALA A 502 15.13 20.64 -18.31
CA ALA A 502 13.85 21.18 -17.88
C ALA A 502 13.41 20.62 -16.51
N LEU A 503 13.55 19.30 -16.32
CA LEU A 503 13.22 18.63 -15.05
C LEU A 503 14.17 19.05 -13.91
N HIS A 504 15.47 19.14 -14.20
CA HIS A 504 16.47 19.59 -13.22
C HIS A 504 16.14 20.98 -12.70
N ASP A 505 15.87 21.94 -13.58
CA ASP A 505 15.60 23.33 -13.16
C ASP A 505 14.33 23.41 -12.32
N LEU A 506 13.28 22.68 -12.69
CA LEU A 506 12.05 22.59 -11.91
C LEU A 506 12.28 21.98 -10.53
N ILE A 507 13.03 20.87 -10.46
CA ILE A 507 13.34 20.19 -9.21
C ILE A 507 14.20 21.09 -8.31
N MET A 508 15.25 21.70 -8.86
CA MET A 508 16.15 22.60 -8.12
C MET A 508 15.45 23.83 -7.55
N ALA A 509 14.45 24.36 -8.26
CA ALA A 509 13.62 25.46 -7.76
C ALA A 509 12.68 25.01 -6.62
N ALA A 510 12.18 23.78 -6.68
CA ALA A 510 11.20 23.24 -5.75
C ALA A 510 11.83 22.56 -4.52
N LEU A 511 13.14 22.30 -4.48
CA LEU A 511 13.83 21.55 -3.41
C LEU A 511 13.38 21.90 -1.99
N PRO A 512 13.25 23.20 -1.60
CA PRO A 512 12.86 23.54 -0.22
C PRO A 512 11.43 23.11 0.14
N GLN A 513 10.57 22.92 -0.86
CA GLN A 513 9.14 22.68 -0.69
C GLN A 513 8.76 21.20 -0.93
N LEU A 514 9.69 20.37 -1.43
CA LEU A 514 9.42 18.95 -1.69
C LEU A 514 9.12 18.23 -0.36
N PRO A 515 8.14 17.32 -0.32
CA PRO A 515 8.00 16.37 0.77
C PRO A 515 9.27 15.55 0.98
N ASP A 516 9.50 15.04 2.18
CA ASP A 516 10.77 14.40 2.54
C ASP A 516 11.11 13.16 1.71
N GLN A 517 10.11 12.38 1.35
CA GLN A 517 10.30 11.21 0.49
C GLN A 517 10.79 11.64 -0.91
N GLU A 518 10.13 12.61 -1.52
CA GLU A 518 10.48 13.12 -2.84
C GLU A 518 11.81 13.88 -2.81
N PHE A 519 12.15 14.50 -1.69
CA PHE A 519 13.43 15.20 -1.53
C PHE A 519 14.63 14.24 -1.66
N GLY A 520 14.58 13.09 -0.98
CA GLY A 520 15.62 12.06 -1.11
C GLY A 520 15.73 11.51 -2.52
N VAL A 521 14.58 11.18 -3.13
CA VAL A 521 14.53 10.69 -4.51
C VAL A 521 15.06 11.75 -5.49
N ALA A 522 14.77 13.04 -5.27
CA ALA A 522 15.29 14.14 -6.08
C ALA A 522 16.82 14.21 -6.01
N ALA A 523 17.40 14.17 -4.82
CA ALA A 523 18.85 14.17 -4.63
C ALA A 523 19.51 12.99 -5.35
N TRP A 524 18.97 11.78 -5.19
CA TRP A 524 19.45 10.59 -5.87
C TRP A 524 19.36 10.73 -7.40
N SER A 525 18.21 11.19 -7.91
CA SER A 525 17.96 11.28 -9.36
C SER A 525 18.87 12.31 -10.03
N LEU A 526 19.07 13.48 -9.39
CA LEU A 526 20.01 14.51 -9.86
C LEU A 526 21.43 13.97 -9.97
N ALA A 527 21.85 13.15 -9.01
CA ALA A 527 23.17 12.54 -9.03
C ALA A 527 23.31 11.41 -10.05
N ALA A 528 22.30 10.57 -10.18
CA ALA A 528 22.30 9.42 -11.08
C ALA A 528 22.25 9.85 -12.57
N CYS A 529 21.47 10.89 -12.89
CA CYS A 529 21.46 11.47 -14.25
C CYS A 529 22.76 12.22 -14.62
N GLY A 530 23.57 12.59 -13.63
CA GLY A 530 24.81 13.32 -13.83
C GLY A 530 24.64 14.85 -13.81
N THR A 531 25.71 15.58 -14.09
CA THR A 531 25.74 17.05 -14.05
C THR A 531 25.47 17.69 -15.39
N PRO A 532 24.65 18.76 -15.43
CA PRO A 532 24.48 19.56 -16.64
C PRO A 532 25.78 20.27 -17.04
N PRO A 533 25.96 20.57 -18.36
CA PRO A 533 27.18 21.23 -18.85
C PRO A 533 27.49 22.56 -18.16
N ASN A 534 26.46 23.27 -17.70
CA ASN A 534 26.56 24.63 -17.14
C ASN A 534 26.67 24.68 -15.62
N ARG A 535 26.75 23.54 -14.94
CA ARG A 535 26.79 23.45 -13.45
C ARG A 535 27.83 22.44 -13.02
N THR A 536 28.39 22.69 -11.83
CA THR A 536 29.26 21.70 -11.18
C THR A 536 28.47 20.80 -10.25
N GLY A 537 28.92 19.57 -10.06
CA GLY A 537 28.36 18.68 -9.06
C GLY A 537 28.39 19.28 -7.66
N ALA A 538 29.44 20.05 -7.35
CA ALA A 538 29.59 20.76 -6.09
C ALA A 538 28.49 21.81 -5.85
N ASP A 539 28.06 22.53 -6.89
CA ASP A 539 26.97 23.52 -6.76
C ASP A 539 25.63 22.82 -6.50
N ILE A 540 25.35 21.73 -7.21
CA ILE A 540 24.13 20.94 -7.02
C ILE A 540 24.06 20.41 -5.61
N ILE A 541 25.10 19.74 -5.15
CA ILE A 541 25.11 19.12 -3.80
C ILE A 541 25.09 20.18 -2.70
N SER A 542 25.75 21.33 -2.89
CA SER A 542 25.69 22.45 -1.93
C SER A 542 24.25 22.97 -1.75
N ARG A 543 23.48 23.11 -2.84
CA ARG A 543 22.08 23.55 -2.77
C ARG A 543 21.20 22.48 -2.13
N VAL A 544 21.41 21.20 -2.45
CA VAL A 544 20.69 20.06 -1.83
C VAL A 544 20.94 20.06 -0.32
N TRP A 545 22.19 20.16 0.14
CA TRP A 545 22.52 20.21 1.57
C TRP A 545 21.94 21.46 2.25
N ARG A 546 21.97 22.62 1.60
CA ARG A 546 21.35 23.84 2.15
C ARG A 546 19.84 23.67 2.34
N ALA A 547 19.13 23.07 1.38
CA ALA A 547 17.70 22.81 1.48
C ALA A 547 17.36 21.77 2.55
N SER A 548 18.29 20.85 2.86
CA SER A 548 18.09 19.81 3.89
C SER A 548 18.40 20.31 5.32
N LYS A 549 19.14 21.41 5.49
CA LYS A 549 19.72 21.83 6.78
C LYS A 549 18.69 21.94 7.92
N MET A 550 17.57 22.60 7.69
CA MET A 550 16.55 22.79 8.73
C MET A 550 15.87 21.46 9.12
N ARG A 551 15.65 20.60 8.14
CA ARG A 551 15.01 19.29 8.33
C ARG A 551 15.92 18.31 9.07
N LEU A 552 17.23 18.35 8.78
CA LEU A 552 18.23 17.57 9.48
C LEU A 552 18.37 18.02 10.95
N ALA A 553 18.28 19.32 11.23
CA ALA A 553 18.28 19.84 12.60
C ALA A 553 17.09 19.29 13.39
N ALA A 554 15.88 19.33 12.83
CA ALA A 554 14.70 18.77 13.46
C ALA A 554 14.83 17.25 13.73
N THR A 555 15.44 16.49 12.80
CA THR A 555 15.69 15.05 13.00
C THR A 555 16.64 14.76 14.16
N LEU A 556 17.62 15.64 14.39
CA LEU A 556 18.58 15.51 15.49
C LEU A 556 18.00 15.94 16.85
N GLU A 557 17.10 16.93 16.87
CA GLU A 557 16.50 17.48 18.09
C GLU A 557 15.34 16.62 18.62
N ASP A 558 14.50 16.10 17.75
CA ASP A 558 13.25 15.44 18.18
C ASP A 558 13.42 14.03 18.72
N GLY A 559 14.54 13.34 18.54
CA GLY A 559 14.68 11.93 18.97
C GLY A 559 13.43 11.07 18.56
N ALA A 560 12.73 11.52 17.51
CA ALA A 560 11.31 11.34 17.29
C ALA A 560 10.88 9.87 17.16
N VAL A 561 9.86 9.56 17.91
CA VAL A 561 9.16 8.27 18.01
C VAL A 561 8.38 7.93 16.71
N SER A 562 8.11 8.91 15.85
CA SER A 562 7.46 8.74 14.55
C SER A 562 8.42 9.24 13.49
N GLY A 563 8.98 8.35 12.69
CA GLY A 563 9.91 8.63 11.60
C GLY A 563 9.98 10.09 11.23
N GLY A 564 10.94 10.80 11.83
CA GLY A 564 11.12 12.23 11.65
C GLY A 564 11.25 12.61 10.17
N PRO A 565 11.18 13.87 9.82
CA PRO A 565 11.08 14.34 8.44
C PRO A 565 12.14 13.78 7.49
N PHE A 566 13.27 13.32 8.01
CA PHE A 566 14.32 12.65 7.23
C PHE A 566 14.51 11.20 7.67
N GLY A 567 13.77 10.29 7.05
CA GLY A 567 14.00 8.86 7.19
C GLY A 567 15.41 8.45 6.71
N TRP A 568 15.93 7.34 7.21
CA TRP A 568 17.27 6.82 6.89
C TRP A 568 17.51 6.65 5.37
N ARG A 569 16.48 6.33 4.58
CA ARG A 569 16.56 6.24 3.11
C ARG A 569 16.85 7.60 2.47
N THR A 570 16.22 8.66 2.95
CA THR A 570 16.49 10.03 2.47
C THR A 570 17.95 10.40 2.73
N ILE A 571 18.48 10.06 3.91
CA ILE A 571 19.88 10.29 4.25
C ILE A 571 20.81 9.44 3.37
N GLY A 572 20.48 8.18 3.12
CA GLY A 572 21.20 7.34 2.18
C GLY A 572 21.27 7.94 0.78
N HIS A 573 20.16 8.43 0.26
CA HIS A 573 20.12 9.13 -1.04
C HIS A 573 20.93 10.42 -1.07
N LEU A 574 20.96 11.17 0.01
CA LEU A 574 21.80 12.38 0.13
C LEU A 574 23.30 12.04 0.09
N LEU A 575 23.71 11.02 0.80
CA LEU A 575 25.10 10.55 0.80
C LEU A 575 25.52 9.93 -0.54
N PHE A 576 24.63 9.22 -1.20
CA PHE A 576 24.83 8.78 -2.57
C PHE A 576 25.05 9.99 -3.50
N ALA A 577 24.19 11.00 -3.40
CA ALA A 577 24.29 12.19 -4.22
C ALA A 577 25.61 12.93 -3.96
N GLU A 578 26.01 13.08 -2.70
CA GLU A 578 27.28 13.70 -2.33
C GLU A 578 28.46 12.95 -2.93
N ARG A 579 28.52 11.63 -2.75
CA ARG A 579 29.59 10.79 -3.31
C ARG A 579 29.67 10.91 -4.84
N ARG A 580 28.53 10.81 -5.51
CA ARG A 580 28.47 10.77 -6.97
C ARG A 580 28.78 12.14 -7.61
N LEU A 581 28.35 13.23 -7.00
CA LEU A 581 28.53 14.60 -7.53
C LEU A 581 29.83 15.27 -7.11
N SER A 582 30.36 14.97 -5.92
CA SER A 582 31.60 15.58 -5.42
C SER A 582 32.82 14.66 -5.49
N GLY A 583 32.66 13.38 -5.75
CA GLY A 583 33.72 12.38 -5.71
C GLY A 583 34.27 12.12 -4.29
N CYS A 584 33.69 12.71 -3.25
CA CYS A 584 34.14 12.59 -1.87
C CYS A 584 33.10 11.84 -1.02
N VAL A 585 33.57 11.06 -0.07
CA VAL A 585 32.75 10.50 1.01
C VAL A 585 33.05 11.30 2.27
N LYS A 586 32.11 12.15 2.70
CA LYS A 586 32.22 12.88 3.96
C LYS A 586 31.56 12.09 5.09
N PRO A 587 32.18 12.04 6.28
CA PRO A 587 31.59 11.39 7.43
C PRO A 587 30.45 12.23 7.99
N HIS A 588 29.23 11.73 7.92
CA HIS A 588 28.03 12.32 8.53
C HIS A 588 27.52 11.46 9.69
N ARG A 589 28.44 10.92 10.51
CA ARG A 589 28.17 9.86 11.48
C ARG A 589 27.00 10.17 12.43
N LYS A 590 26.94 11.37 13.01
CA LYS A 590 25.84 11.75 13.92
C LYS A 590 24.46 11.64 13.27
N VAL A 591 24.32 12.16 12.06
CA VAL A 591 23.06 12.12 11.29
C VAL A 591 22.68 10.69 10.92
N CYS A 592 23.65 9.90 10.46
CA CYS A 592 23.42 8.49 10.11
C CYS A 592 22.98 7.67 11.33
N ILE A 593 23.68 7.79 12.46
CA ILE A 593 23.33 7.11 13.70
C ILE A 593 21.92 7.49 14.15
N ALA A 594 21.58 8.78 14.17
CA ALA A 594 20.26 9.24 14.60
C ALA A 594 19.14 8.63 13.73
N ALA A 595 19.32 8.62 12.40
CA ALA A 595 18.34 8.07 11.47
C ALA A 595 18.19 6.54 11.58
N LEU A 596 19.30 5.81 11.72
CA LEU A 596 19.27 4.36 11.89
C LEU A 596 18.70 3.96 13.25
N CYS A 597 19.03 4.70 14.31
CA CYS A 597 18.42 4.51 15.64
C CYS A 597 16.89 4.75 15.61
N ALA A 598 16.43 5.76 14.86
CA ALA A 598 15.00 6.00 14.69
C ALA A 598 14.32 4.85 13.94
N ALA A 599 14.93 4.32 12.87
CA ALA A 599 14.44 3.17 12.13
C ALA A 599 14.35 1.92 13.02
N ASN A 600 15.40 1.61 13.77
CA ASN A 600 15.43 0.48 14.70
C ASN A 600 14.37 0.61 15.79
N ARG A 601 14.15 1.82 16.32
CA ARG A 601 13.11 2.10 17.32
C ARG A 601 11.72 1.89 16.75
N TYR A 602 11.47 2.37 15.54
CA TYR A 602 10.20 2.14 14.84
C TYR A 602 9.94 0.64 14.62
N ALA A 603 10.94 -0.11 14.15
CA ALA A 603 10.85 -1.55 13.96
C ALA A 603 10.54 -2.28 15.29
N SER A 604 11.22 -1.91 16.37
CA SER A 604 10.98 -2.49 17.70
C SER A 604 9.56 -2.20 18.22
N LEU A 605 9.08 -0.95 18.09
CA LEU A 605 7.73 -0.57 18.53
C LEU A 605 6.64 -1.28 17.73
N THR A 606 6.83 -1.44 16.42
CA THR A 606 5.90 -2.15 15.55
C THR A 606 5.81 -3.62 15.96
N ARG A 607 6.95 -4.29 16.17
CA ARG A 607 7.01 -5.68 16.66
C ARG A 607 6.28 -5.85 18.00
N LYS A 608 6.55 -5.00 18.98
CA LYS A 608 5.88 -5.01 20.29
C LYS A 608 4.36 -4.79 20.20
N SER A 609 3.91 -4.00 19.26
CA SER A 609 2.47 -3.78 19.01
C SER A 609 1.79 -5.04 18.48
N VAL A 610 2.41 -5.72 17.50
CA VAL A 610 1.91 -7.00 16.94
C VAL A 610 1.87 -8.08 18.02
N GLU A 611 2.93 -8.17 18.82
CA GLU A 611 3.05 -9.13 19.91
C GLU A 611 1.98 -8.95 20.99
N ARG A 612 1.71 -7.71 21.41
CA ARG A 612 0.63 -7.41 22.37
C ARG A 612 -0.75 -7.82 21.83
N ALA A 613 -1.01 -7.55 20.57
CA ALA A 613 -2.25 -7.96 19.92
C ALA A 613 -2.39 -9.48 19.88
N ALA A 614 -1.31 -10.20 19.58
CA ALA A 614 -1.27 -11.65 19.55
C ALA A 614 -1.48 -12.26 20.96
N ALA A 615 -0.77 -11.74 21.96
CA ALA A 615 -0.91 -12.19 23.35
C ALA A 615 -2.33 -11.96 23.89
N SER A 616 -2.93 -10.78 23.60
CA SER A 616 -4.31 -10.48 24.00
C SER A 616 -5.31 -11.45 23.38
N ALA A 617 -5.14 -11.79 22.10
CA ALA A 617 -6.00 -12.76 21.41
C ALA A 617 -5.84 -14.20 21.93
N ALA A 618 -4.62 -14.59 22.29
CA ALA A 618 -4.31 -15.91 22.83
C ALA A 618 -4.71 -16.11 24.30
N ALA A 619 -4.89 -15.01 25.04
CA ALA A 619 -5.09 -15.02 26.48
C ALA A 619 -6.22 -15.96 26.96
N PRO A 620 -7.44 -15.97 26.39
CA PRO A 620 -8.50 -16.87 26.85
C PRO A 620 -8.14 -18.35 26.72
N TYR A 621 -7.44 -18.70 25.61
CA TYR A 621 -7.00 -20.07 25.36
C TYR A 621 -5.93 -20.52 26.35
N ILE A 622 -4.89 -19.70 26.56
CA ILE A 622 -3.78 -20.01 27.48
C ILE A 622 -4.25 -20.10 28.92
N GLN A 623 -5.08 -19.14 29.38
CA GLN A 623 -5.63 -19.15 30.74
C GLN A 623 -6.43 -20.41 31.01
N LYS A 624 -7.25 -20.86 30.05
CA LYS A 624 -8.00 -22.13 30.20
C LYS A 624 -7.08 -23.34 30.29
N LEU A 625 -5.98 -23.37 29.54
CA LEU A 625 -5.01 -24.47 29.57
C LEU A 625 -4.23 -24.50 30.88
N VAL A 626 -3.74 -23.35 31.34
CA VAL A 626 -2.91 -23.21 32.55
C VAL A 626 -3.72 -23.41 33.84
N ALA A 627 -5.00 -23.00 33.85
CA ALA A 627 -5.90 -23.22 34.96
C ALA A 627 -6.13 -24.71 35.33
N GLN A 628 -5.81 -25.64 34.43
CA GLN A 628 -5.89 -27.09 34.70
C GLN A 628 -4.74 -27.61 35.55
N GLY A 629 -3.75 -26.78 35.89
CA GLY A 629 -2.60 -27.08 36.76
C GLY A 629 -1.53 -27.95 36.08
N GLY A 630 -0.27 -27.68 36.40
CA GLY A 630 0.87 -28.52 35.98
C GLY A 630 1.28 -28.40 34.49
N SER A 631 0.79 -27.39 33.76
CA SER A 631 1.08 -27.22 32.30
C SER A 631 2.53 -26.83 32.05
N SER A 632 3.17 -27.50 31.07
CA SER A 632 4.49 -27.17 30.58
C SER A 632 4.39 -26.53 29.17
N VAL A 633 5.08 -25.42 29.00
CA VAL A 633 5.03 -24.59 27.76
C VAL A 633 6.41 -24.48 27.13
N LEU A 634 6.47 -24.78 25.81
CA LEU A 634 7.64 -24.52 24.99
C LEU A 634 7.42 -23.23 24.23
N VAL A 635 8.32 -22.29 24.35
CA VAL A 635 8.32 -21.05 23.59
C VAL A 635 9.46 -21.11 22.56
N VAL A 636 9.09 -21.10 21.28
CA VAL A 636 10.05 -21.04 20.16
C VAL A 636 10.14 -19.61 19.70
N ASP A 637 11.28 -18.99 19.93
CA ASP A 637 11.55 -17.60 19.60
C ASP A 637 12.65 -17.51 18.54
N ASP A 638 12.31 -16.96 17.40
CA ASP A 638 13.21 -16.81 16.25
C ASP A 638 13.93 -15.44 16.24
N GLU A 639 13.64 -14.54 17.18
CA GLU A 639 14.16 -13.17 17.14
C GLU A 639 15.18 -12.84 18.23
N LEU A 640 16.20 -12.06 17.80
CA LEU A 640 17.33 -11.62 18.62
C LEU A 640 16.96 -10.71 19.81
N GLU A 641 15.84 -9.98 19.73
CA GLU A 641 15.53 -8.92 20.71
C GLU A 641 14.39 -9.20 21.66
N THR A 642 13.41 -9.99 21.26
CA THR A 642 12.20 -10.17 22.04
C THR A 642 12.26 -11.50 22.78
N ARG A 643 12.61 -11.43 24.06
CA ARG A 643 12.17 -12.48 24.95
C ARG A 643 10.66 -12.37 25.04
N MET A 644 9.94 -13.39 24.64
CA MET A 644 8.50 -13.48 24.95
C MET A 644 8.24 -13.34 26.46
N CYS A 645 9.25 -13.55 27.30
CA CYS A 645 9.16 -13.40 28.76
C CYS A 645 9.14 -11.95 29.25
N ASP A 646 9.74 -11.00 28.51
CA ASP A 646 9.75 -9.57 28.89
C ASP A 646 8.56 -8.82 28.24
N SER A 647 7.66 -9.56 27.62
CA SER A 647 6.59 -9.09 26.76
C SER A 647 5.20 -9.32 27.37
N ALA A 648 4.17 -9.05 26.58
CA ALA A 648 2.79 -9.34 26.92
C ALA A 648 2.53 -10.84 27.24
N TRP A 649 3.39 -11.74 26.77
CA TRP A 649 3.31 -13.18 27.05
C TRP A 649 3.73 -13.54 28.49
N HIS A 650 4.62 -12.77 29.09
CA HIS A 650 5.15 -13.09 30.42
C HIS A 650 4.06 -13.23 31.48
N SER A 651 3.13 -12.29 31.53
CA SER A 651 2.01 -12.35 32.51
C SER A 651 1.08 -13.55 32.26
N LEU A 652 0.89 -13.94 30.98
CA LEU A 652 0.06 -15.08 30.60
C LEU A 652 0.70 -16.42 30.98
N LEU A 653 2.03 -16.50 30.90
CA LEU A 653 2.80 -17.72 31.13
C LEU A 653 3.29 -17.84 32.58
N SER A 654 3.14 -16.81 33.40
CA SER A 654 3.59 -16.79 34.79
C SER A 654 2.93 -17.85 35.67
N SER A 655 1.75 -18.34 35.30
CA SER A 655 1.01 -19.41 36.00
C SER A 655 1.31 -20.82 35.48
N ALA A 656 2.13 -20.96 34.39
CA ALA A 656 2.54 -22.27 33.91
C ALA A 656 3.53 -22.94 34.90
N ALA A 657 3.45 -24.24 35.05
CA ALA A 657 4.34 -24.98 35.96
C ALA A 657 5.79 -24.96 35.46
N TYR A 658 5.98 -24.96 34.17
CA TYR A 658 7.29 -24.93 33.56
C TYR A 658 7.22 -24.22 32.18
N VAL A 659 8.12 -23.28 31.93
CA VAL A 659 8.29 -22.58 30.63
C VAL A 659 9.72 -22.79 30.18
N HIS A 660 9.88 -23.36 28.96
CA HIS A 660 11.17 -23.57 28.33
C HIS A 660 11.27 -22.71 27.09
N HIS A 661 12.42 -22.02 26.93
CA HIS A 661 12.71 -21.17 25.74
C HIS A 661 13.69 -21.88 24.83
N TRP A 662 13.33 -22.03 23.57
CA TRP A 662 14.16 -22.66 22.54
C TRP A 662 14.41 -21.66 21.40
N ARG A 663 15.65 -21.21 21.24
CA ARG A 663 16.02 -20.13 20.35
C ARG A 663 16.86 -20.59 19.17
N ARG A 664 16.59 -20.02 18.02
CA ARG A 664 17.42 -20.16 16.84
C ARG A 664 18.61 -19.19 16.87
N PHE A 665 18.39 -17.96 17.33
CA PHE A 665 19.42 -16.92 17.36
C PHE A 665 20.04 -16.78 18.75
N ALA A 666 21.37 -16.64 18.79
CA ALA A 666 22.10 -16.32 20.02
C ALA A 666 21.58 -15.01 20.63
N ALA A 667 21.38 -15.03 21.92
CA ALA A 667 20.84 -13.86 22.66
C ALA A 667 21.69 -13.52 23.88
N CYS A 668 21.31 -12.41 24.52
CA CYS A 668 22.02 -11.86 25.69
C CYS A 668 22.03 -12.72 26.93
N ASP A 669 21.19 -13.75 27.03
CA ASP A 669 21.03 -14.53 28.25
C ASP A 669 21.41 -15.98 28.07
N ASP A 670 22.19 -16.47 29.03
CA ASP A 670 22.79 -17.81 29.03
C ASP A 670 21.81 -18.96 29.32
N ASP A 671 20.54 -18.65 29.62
CA ASP A 671 19.57 -19.64 30.09
C ASP A 671 18.66 -20.26 29.00
N ALA A 672 18.84 -19.90 27.72
CA ALA A 672 18.04 -20.45 26.62
C ALA A 672 18.86 -21.45 25.78
N GLU A 673 18.30 -22.63 25.56
CA GLU A 673 18.88 -23.60 24.64
C GLU A 673 18.79 -23.08 23.20
N VAL A 674 19.91 -23.13 22.49
CA VAL A 674 20.03 -22.70 21.10
C VAL A 674 19.90 -23.90 20.17
N TRP A 675 19.16 -23.77 19.10
CA TRP A 675 19.14 -24.77 18.03
C TRP A 675 20.57 -25.10 17.58
N PRO A 676 20.86 -26.32 17.13
CA PRO A 676 20.00 -27.50 17.00
C PRO A 676 20.10 -28.44 18.19
N SER A 677 20.55 -27.99 19.36
CA SER A 677 20.55 -28.83 20.53
C SER A 677 19.14 -29.41 20.72
N SER A 678 19.05 -30.70 20.86
CA SER A 678 17.78 -31.39 21.07
C SER A 678 17.09 -30.79 22.28
N VAL A 679 15.85 -30.29 22.09
CA VAL A 679 14.96 -30.11 23.22
C VAL A 679 14.82 -31.49 23.87
N ALA A 680 15.60 -31.72 24.90
CA ALA A 680 15.75 -33.01 25.52
C ALA A 680 14.40 -33.66 25.82
N ALA A 681 14.36 -34.88 26.18
CA ALA A 681 13.25 -35.78 26.47
C ALA A 681 11.98 -35.19 27.15
N THR A 682 11.97 -33.89 27.48
CA THR A 682 10.86 -33.14 28.07
C THR A 682 9.75 -32.96 27.07
N LYS A 683 8.54 -33.37 27.40
CA LYS A 683 7.35 -33.18 26.56
C LYS A 683 6.50 -32.06 27.12
N PHE A 684 5.97 -31.22 26.21
CA PHE A 684 5.20 -29.99 26.52
C PHE A 684 3.71 -30.16 26.22
N ASP A 685 2.88 -29.43 26.93
CA ASP A 685 1.43 -29.38 26.71
C ASP A 685 1.04 -28.33 25.64
N LEU A 686 1.83 -27.27 25.55
CA LEU A 686 1.65 -26.18 24.61
C LEU A 686 3.00 -25.78 24.00
N CYS A 687 3.02 -25.60 22.71
CA CYS A 687 4.11 -24.94 22.01
C CYS A 687 3.60 -23.62 21.45
N ILE A 688 4.28 -22.52 21.74
CA ILE A 688 3.98 -21.18 21.22
C ILE A 688 5.13 -20.75 20.33
N PHE A 689 4.85 -20.33 19.11
CA PHE A 689 5.87 -19.72 18.29
C PHE A 689 5.38 -18.65 17.33
N ARG A 690 6.29 -17.74 17.02
CA ARG A 690 6.11 -16.72 16.02
C ARG A 690 6.46 -17.28 14.65
N LEU A 691 5.62 -16.99 13.66
CA LEU A 691 5.89 -17.42 12.29
C LEU A 691 6.89 -16.49 11.61
N HIS A 692 7.93 -17.09 11.06
CA HIS A 692 8.87 -16.42 10.17
C HIS A 692 8.31 -16.32 8.74
N PHE A 693 8.78 -15.32 7.96
CA PHE A 693 8.30 -15.11 6.58
C PHE A 693 8.68 -16.21 5.59
N HIS A 694 9.66 -17.03 5.92
CA HIS A 694 10.15 -18.08 5.02
C HIS A 694 9.40 -19.40 5.23
N ALA A 695 8.62 -19.84 4.24
CA ALA A 695 7.75 -21.02 4.34
C ALA A 695 8.48 -22.30 4.75
N GLY A 696 9.70 -22.53 4.25
CA GLY A 696 10.53 -23.70 4.63
C GLY A 696 10.96 -23.64 6.09
N ALA A 697 11.34 -22.48 6.61
CA ALA A 697 11.70 -22.29 8.01
C ALA A 697 10.50 -22.52 8.94
N VAL A 698 9.30 -22.08 8.53
CA VAL A 698 8.06 -22.32 9.25
C VAL A 698 7.80 -23.83 9.38
N ARG A 699 7.86 -24.58 8.28
CA ARG A 699 7.65 -26.03 8.30
C ARG A 699 8.65 -26.75 9.20
N PHE A 700 9.92 -26.35 9.14
CA PHE A 700 10.97 -26.91 9.98
C PHE A 700 10.71 -26.66 11.47
N ALA A 701 10.44 -25.40 11.86
CA ALA A 701 10.15 -25.02 13.24
C ALA A 701 8.91 -25.74 13.80
N MET A 702 7.84 -25.83 13.01
CA MET A 702 6.61 -26.49 13.39
C MET A 702 6.77 -28.00 13.54
N ALA A 703 7.54 -28.65 12.67
CA ALA A 703 7.81 -30.08 12.76
C ALA A 703 8.62 -30.40 14.03
N ALA A 704 9.64 -29.58 14.32
CA ALA A 704 10.44 -29.70 15.54
C ALA A 704 9.58 -29.48 16.81
N ALA A 705 8.75 -28.44 16.82
CA ALA A 705 7.81 -28.15 17.90
C ALA A 705 6.82 -29.30 18.12
N ALA A 706 6.24 -29.87 17.06
CA ALA A 706 5.31 -30.98 17.13
C ALA A 706 5.95 -32.24 17.76
N SER A 707 7.25 -32.49 17.46
CA SER A 707 7.98 -33.64 18.06
C SER A 707 8.17 -33.51 19.57
N SER A 708 8.14 -32.27 20.08
CA SER A 708 8.34 -31.96 21.52
C SER A 708 7.05 -31.95 22.33
N LEU A 709 5.88 -32.17 21.72
CA LEU A 709 4.60 -32.13 22.40
C LEU A 709 4.20 -33.46 23.02
N ARG A 710 3.46 -33.41 24.13
CA ARG A 710 2.72 -34.53 24.70
C ARG A 710 1.58 -34.97 23.78
N LYS A 711 1.04 -36.15 24.04
CA LYS A 711 -0.18 -36.62 23.41
C LYS A 711 -1.32 -35.62 23.70
N ASN A 712 -1.97 -35.13 22.62
CA ASN A 712 -2.98 -34.08 22.66
C ASN A 712 -2.46 -32.68 23.02
N GLY A 713 -1.15 -32.47 22.99
CA GLY A 713 -0.56 -31.13 23.12
C GLY A 713 -0.94 -30.23 21.94
N SER A 714 -0.90 -28.93 22.15
CA SER A 714 -1.32 -27.91 21.19
C SER A 714 -0.16 -27.08 20.68
N ILE A 715 -0.26 -26.65 19.42
CA ILE A 715 0.63 -25.64 18.84
C ILE A 715 -0.18 -24.37 18.66
N LEU A 716 0.28 -23.27 19.24
CA LEU A 716 -0.21 -21.93 19.04
C LEU A 716 0.80 -21.17 18.18
N VAL A 717 0.36 -20.66 17.07
CA VAL A 717 1.19 -19.84 16.18
C VAL A 717 0.61 -18.44 16.07
N TRP A 718 1.49 -17.46 15.96
CA TRP A 718 1.09 -16.09 15.69
C TRP A 718 2.01 -15.45 14.65
N VAL A 719 1.46 -14.51 13.88
CA VAL A 719 2.16 -13.84 12.80
C VAL A 719 1.65 -12.41 12.66
N ASP A 720 2.48 -11.54 12.11
CA ASP A 720 2.07 -10.24 11.66
C ASP A 720 0.97 -10.38 10.60
N GLY A 721 -0.18 -9.78 10.82
CA GLY A 721 -1.33 -9.84 9.91
C GLY A 721 -1.07 -9.26 8.53
N SER A 722 0.03 -8.52 8.34
CA SER A 722 0.48 -8.00 7.04
C SER A 722 1.26 -9.03 6.19
N ALA A 723 1.52 -10.24 6.70
CA ALA A 723 2.34 -11.29 6.07
C ALA A 723 1.51 -12.46 5.50
N PRO A 724 0.87 -12.33 4.32
CA PRO A 724 -0.07 -13.33 3.81
C PRO A 724 0.59 -14.67 3.42
N GLY A 725 1.81 -14.66 2.93
CA GLY A 725 2.52 -15.90 2.52
C GLY A 725 2.87 -16.79 3.72
N ALA A 726 3.36 -16.21 4.81
CA ALA A 726 3.67 -16.93 6.03
C ALA A 726 2.42 -17.54 6.67
N LEU A 727 1.29 -16.82 6.64
CA LEU A 727 0.00 -17.30 7.12
C LEU A 727 -0.46 -18.56 6.36
N GLN A 728 -0.37 -18.54 5.02
CA GLN A 728 -0.77 -19.67 4.21
C GLN A 728 0.11 -20.90 4.47
N ALA A 729 1.44 -20.70 4.56
CA ALA A 729 2.37 -21.76 4.91
C ALA A 729 2.10 -22.36 6.29
N ALA A 730 1.79 -21.51 7.26
CA ALA A 730 1.44 -21.94 8.61
C ALA A 730 0.15 -22.76 8.64
N ARG A 731 -0.91 -22.29 7.97
CA ARG A 731 -2.18 -23.03 7.85
C ARG A 731 -1.98 -24.41 7.23
N ALA A 732 -1.22 -24.47 6.11
CA ALA A 732 -0.92 -25.73 5.45
C ALA A 732 -0.14 -26.69 6.37
N THR A 733 0.88 -26.22 7.06
CA THR A 733 1.67 -27.04 7.98
C THR A 733 0.88 -27.47 9.21
N LEU A 734 0.08 -26.58 9.81
CA LEU A 734 -0.81 -26.94 10.91
C LEU A 734 -1.82 -28.02 10.48
N ALA A 735 -2.35 -27.95 9.29
CA ALA A 735 -3.28 -28.96 8.76
C ALA A 735 -2.60 -30.34 8.58
N GLU A 736 -1.30 -30.39 8.27
CA GLU A 736 -0.53 -31.65 8.15
C GLU A 736 -0.33 -32.33 9.52
N ILE A 737 -0.16 -31.57 10.60
CA ILE A 737 0.18 -32.07 11.93
C ILE A 737 -0.97 -32.08 12.94
N SER A 738 -2.07 -31.40 12.65
CA SER A 738 -3.23 -31.34 13.55
C SER A 738 -4.12 -32.59 13.46
N SER A 739 -4.75 -32.94 14.58
CA SER A 739 -5.81 -33.96 14.64
C SER A 739 -7.19 -33.39 14.36
N ASP A 740 -7.40 -32.11 14.66
CA ASP A 740 -8.66 -31.39 14.60
C ASP A 740 -8.56 -30.19 13.65
N ASN A 741 -9.68 -29.50 13.43
CA ASN A 741 -9.69 -28.24 12.70
C ASN A 741 -8.81 -27.20 13.38
N ILE A 742 -8.15 -26.38 12.56
CA ILE A 742 -7.38 -25.24 13.02
C ILE A 742 -8.36 -24.19 13.55
N GLU A 743 -8.22 -23.85 14.83
CA GLU A 743 -8.97 -22.78 15.47
C GLU A 743 -8.22 -21.44 15.22
N VAL A 744 -8.91 -20.46 14.67
CA VAL A 744 -8.38 -19.10 14.48
C VAL A 744 -8.86 -18.25 15.65
N LEU A 745 -7.96 -17.88 16.57
CA LEU A 745 -8.28 -17.07 17.75
C LEU A 745 -8.39 -15.59 17.40
N ALA A 746 -7.62 -15.13 16.44
CA ALA A 746 -7.73 -13.79 15.87
C ALA A 746 -7.26 -13.78 14.42
N GLU A 747 -7.96 -13.01 13.58
CA GLU A 747 -7.58 -12.70 12.22
C GLU A 747 -7.73 -11.19 12.01
N GLY A 748 -6.66 -10.44 12.22
CA GLY A 748 -6.64 -8.98 12.13
C GLY A 748 -5.40 -8.45 11.41
N SER A 749 -5.44 -7.16 11.06
CA SER A 749 -4.29 -6.48 10.42
C SER A 749 -3.07 -6.37 11.33
N SER A 750 -3.26 -6.40 12.63
CA SER A 750 -2.15 -6.32 13.60
C SER A 750 -1.52 -7.67 13.86
N ALA A 751 -2.33 -8.72 14.05
CA ALA A 751 -1.83 -10.08 14.25
C ALA A 751 -2.87 -11.11 13.82
N VAL A 752 -2.39 -12.28 13.38
CA VAL A 752 -3.18 -13.49 13.21
C VAL A 752 -2.68 -14.52 14.24
N VAL A 753 -3.61 -15.13 14.94
CA VAL A 753 -3.31 -16.15 15.97
C VAL A 753 -4.12 -17.40 15.68
N MET A 754 -3.42 -18.53 15.58
CA MET A 754 -4.03 -19.83 15.31
C MET A 754 -3.58 -20.87 16.33
N VAL A 755 -4.44 -21.82 16.63
CA VAL A 755 -4.11 -22.96 17.47
C VAL A 755 -4.59 -24.26 16.84
N ALA A 756 -3.80 -25.32 16.99
CA ALA A 756 -4.16 -26.67 16.55
C ALA A 756 -3.66 -27.72 17.53
N ARG A 757 -4.40 -28.83 17.67
CA ARG A 757 -3.96 -30.00 18.46
C ARG A 757 -3.19 -30.97 17.56
N CYS A 758 -2.13 -31.56 18.08
CA CYS A 758 -1.31 -32.52 17.35
C CYS A 758 -1.98 -33.89 17.19
N LYS A 759 -1.85 -34.50 16.01
CA LYS A 759 -2.34 -35.86 15.72
C LYS A 759 -1.65 -36.91 16.61
N GLN A 760 -2.43 -37.88 17.10
CA GLN A 760 -1.87 -39.04 17.77
C GLN A 760 -1.00 -39.82 16.80
N GLY A 761 0.27 -40.02 17.11
CA GLY A 761 1.18 -40.91 16.34
C GLY A 761 2.36 -40.22 15.66
N ASN A 762 2.34 -38.92 15.43
CA ASN A 762 3.50 -38.21 14.88
C ASN A 762 4.64 -37.98 15.91
N ALA A 763 4.37 -38.22 17.21
CA ALA A 763 5.37 -38.16 18.27
C ALA A 763 6.49 -39.24 18.20
N LYS A 764 6.42 -40.20 17.25
CA LYS A 764 7.44 -41.25 17.06
C LYS A 764 8.52 -40.89 16.05
N ARG A 765 8.37 -39.82 15.28
CA ARG A 765 9.46 -39.31 14.41
C ARG A 765 10.23 -38.26 15.21
N GLU A 766 11.32 -38.63 15.80
CA GLU A 766 12.37 -37.67 16.15
C GLU A 766 12.71 -36.91 14.86
N VAL A 767 12.33 -35.65 14.79
CA VAL A 767 12.70 -34.81 13.64
C VAL A 767 14.16 -34.43 13.85
N SER A 768 15.06 -35.27 13.33
CA SER A 768 16.48 -34.94 13.33
C SER A 768 16.71 -33.67 12.54
N PHE A 769 17.45 -32.71 13.07
CA PHE A 769 17.91 -31.51 12.37
C PHE A 769 18.53 -31.86 11.02
N GLN A 770 19.32 -32.92 10.96
CA GLN A 770 19.97 -33.41 9.75
C GLN A 770 18.98 -33.86 8.65
N SER A 771 17.77 -34.24 8.99
CA SER A 771 16.74 -34.60 7.98
C SER A 771 16.27 -33.43 7.12
N TRP A 772 16.53 -32.19 7.54
CA TRP A 772 16.22 -30.96 6.80
C TRP A 772 17.40 -30.39 6.02
N ARG A 773 18.54 -31.05 6.09
CA ARG A 773 19.75 -30.72 5.33
C ARG A 773 19.47 -30.81 3.83
N GLN A 774 19.80 -29.74 3.12
CA GLN A 774 19.73 -29.65 1.66
C GLN A 774 21.13 -29.46 1.08
N GLN A 775 21.30 -29.79 -0.19
CA GLN A 775 22.52 -29.55 -0.92
C GLN A 775 22.24 -28.75 -2.17
N VAL A 776 22.98 -27.67 -2.35
CA VAL A 776 22.90 -26.80 -3.53
C VAL A 776 24.29 -26.72 -4.17
N ASN A 777 24.38 -26.55 -5.48
CA ASN A 777 25.64 -26.31 -6.15
C ASN A 777 25.87 -24.80 -6.26
N ILE A 778 26.98 -24.33 -5.67
CA ILE A 778 27.35 -22.92 -5.75
C ILE A 778 28.66 -22.75 -6.53
N GLN A 779 28.85 -21.55 -7.04
CA GLN A 779 30.04 -21.13 -7.73
C GLN A 779 30.63 -19.93 -6.99
N LEU A 780 31.70 -20.17 -6.22
CA LEU A 780 32.35 -19.13 -5.41
C LEU A 780 33.38 -18.36 -6.25
N PRO A 781 33.25 -17.04 -6.38
CA PRO A 781 34.30 -16.23 -6.99
C PRO A 781 35.57 -16.25 -6.15
N LEU A 782 36.71 -16.50 -6.78
CA LEU A 782 38.01 -16.47 -6.15
C LEU A 782 38.84 -15.21 -6.52
N GLY A 783 38.19 -14.13 -6.97
CA GLY A 783 38.84 -12.92 -7.49
C GLY A 783 39.00 -12.99 -9.01
N THR A 784 39.67 -11.96 -9.57
CA THR A 784 39.86 -11.83 -11.02
C THR A 784 40.89 -12.81 -11.58
N ASP A 785 41.79 -13.31 -10.73
CA ASP A 785 42.97 -14.06 -11.15
C ASP A 785 42.82 -15.57 -11.02
N LEU A 786 41.75 -16.02 -10.35
CA LEU A 786 41.51 -17.45 -10.11
C LEU A 786 40.16 -17.89 -10.69
N ALA A 787 40.12 -19.11 -11.25
CA ALA A 787 38.87 -19.68 -11.71
C ALA A 787 37.90 -19.88 -10.53
N PRO A 788 36.59 -19.59 -10.70
CA PRO A 788 35.61 -19.79 -9.64
C PRO A 788 35.55 -21.24 -9.17
N LEU A 789 35.45 -21.42 -7.86
CA LEU A 789 35.34 -22.75 -7.25
C LEU A 789 33.90 -23.25 -7.32
N ARG A 790 33.68 -24.37 -7.99
CA ARG A 790 32.40 -25.09 -7.95
C ARG A 790 32.41 -26.05 -6.77
N LYS A 791 31.41 -25.94 -5.92
CA LYS A 791 31.29 -26.75 -4.70
C LYS A 791 29.85 -27.11 -4.39
N THR A 792 29.62 -28.36 -3.96
CA THR A 792 28.36 -28.74 -3.31
C THR A 792 28.30 -28.11 -1.92
N TRP A 793 27.23 -27.46 -1.62
CA TRP A 793 27.03 -26.59 -0.47
C TRP A 793 25.92 -27.10 0.40
N CYS A 794 26.16 -27.22 1.68
CA CYS A 794 25.14 -27.57 2.66
C CYS A 794 24.28 -26.33 3.01
N THR A 795 22.97 -26.47 2.99
CA THR A 795 22.02 -25.43 3.41
C THR A 795 20.86 -26.03 4.20
N TYR A 796 20.12 -25.15 4.88
CA TYR A 796 18.93 -25.48 5.64
C TYR A 796 17.82 -24.46 5.35
N PRO A 797 16.52 -24.83 5.53
CA PRO A 797 15.42 -23.90 5.33
C PRO A 797 15.56 -22.63 6.18
N GLY A 798 15.35 -21.48 5.55
CA GLY A 798 15.37 -20.16 6.20
C GLY A 798 16.75 -19.52 6.34
N LEU A 799 17.81 -20.11 5.76
CA LEU A 799 19.09 -19.42 5.64
C LEU A 799 19.03 -18.31 4.60
N PHE A 800 19.83 -17.27 4.79
CA PHE A 800 19.98 -16.16 3.87
C PHE A 800 20.34 -16.65 2.46
N ALA A 801 19.73 -16.08 1.42
CA ALA A 801 19.88 -16.48 0.01
C ALA A 801 19.60 -17.98 -0.24
N GLY A 802 18.72 -18.61 0.56
CA GLY A 802 18.49 -20.06 0.49
C GLY A 802 19.73 -20.90 0.84
N GLY A 803 20.73 -20.29 1.50
CA GLY A 803 22.06 -20.87 1.73
C GLY A 803 22.98 -20.86 0.51
N GLY A 804 22.53 -20.28 -0.62
CA GLY A 804 23.33 -20.10 -1.83
C GLY A 804 24.24 -18.85 -1.77
N LEU A 805 24.80 -18.48 -2.93
CA LEU A 805 25.63 -17.28 -3.06
C LEU A 805 24.78 -16.07 -3.44
N ASP A 806 24.73 -15.07 -2.56
CA ASP A 806 24.09 -13.77 -2.83
C ASP A 806 24.90 -12.91 -3.80
N VAL A 807 24.21 -12.11 -4.64
CA VAL A 807 24.81 -11.23 -5.65
C VAL A 807 25.74 -10.18 -5.03
N MET A 808 25.38 -9.61 -3.87
CA MET A 808 26.23 -8.63 -3.16
C MET A 808 27.49 -9.31 -2.61
N THR A 809 27.37 -10.51 -2.04
CA THR A 809 28.49 -11.33 -1.60
C THR A 809 29.42 -11.69 -2.76
N ALA A 810 28.87 -12.05 -3.92
CA ALA A 810 29.65 -12.30 -5.12
C ALA A 810 30.44 -11.07 -5.58
N ALA A 811 29.84 -9.90 -5.59
CA ALA A 811 30.49 -8.64 -5.96
C ALA A 811 31.60 -8.24 -4.96
N LEU A 812 31.37 -8.44 -3.67
CA LEU A 812 32.38 -8.23 -2.62
C LEU A 812 33.58 -9.13 -2.88
N LEU A 813 33.35 -10.42 -3.10
CA LEU A 813 34.40 -11.39 -3.38
C LEU A 813 35.19 -11.08 -4.66
N ASN A 814 34.55 -10.60 -5.71
CA ASN A 814 35.21 -10.26 -6.97
C ASN A 814 36.20 -9.10 -6.85
N VAL A 815 35.97 -8.14 -5.95
CA VAL A 815 36.80 -6.94 -5.81
C VAL A 815 37.83 -7.03 -4.71
N MET A 816 37.64 -7.95 -3.76
CA MET A 816 38.61 -8.15 -2.68
C MET A 816 39.91 -8.79 -3.21
N PRO A 817 41.09 -8.27 -2.85
CA PRO A 817 42.34 -8.91 -3.19
C PRO A 817 42.48 -10.25 -2.45
N SER A 818 43.52 -11.05 -2.80
CA SER A 818 43.87 -12.21 -1.99
C SER A 818 44.51 -11.75 -0.67
N PRO A 819 44.14 -12.36 0.46
CA PRO A 819 44.72 -11.99 1.75
C PRO A 819 46.18 -12.44 1.82
N ALA A 820 47.00 -11.78 2.64
CA ALA A 820 48.38 -12.20 2.86
C ALA A 820 48.44 -13.58 3.53
N PRO A 821 49.42 -14.42 3.26
CA PRO A 821 49.61 -15.68 3.98
C PRO A 821 49.70 -15.47 5.50
N GLY A 822 48.96 -16.26 6.25
CA GLY A 822 48.85 -16.12 7.71
C GLY A 822 47.94 -14.99 8.21
N ALA A 823 47.23 -14.28 7.32
CA ALA A 823 46.30 -13.24 7.71
C ALA A 823 45.20 -13.79 8.61
N LYS A 824 44.83 -13.01 9.63
CA LYS A 824 43.73 -13.29 10.53
C LYS A 824 42.48 -12.55 10.05
N ILE A 825 41.46 -13.29 9.70
CA ILE A 825 40.23 -12.75 9.08
C ILE A 825 39.03 -13.13 9.93
N LEU A 826 38.12 -12.19 10.09
CA LEU A 826 36.79 -12.44 10.67
C LEU A 826 35.70 -12.21 9.60
N ASP A 827 34.92 -13.26 9.35
CA ASP A 827 33.67 -13.18 8.60
C ASP A 827 32.52 -12.92 9.59
N TYR A 828 32.05 -11.68 9.66
CA TYR A 828 31.04 -11.23 10.62
C TYR A 828 29.66 -11.29 9.98
N ALA A 829 28.69 -11.91 10.66
CA ALA A 829 27.39 -12.30 10.11
C ALA A 829 27.58 -13.19 8.87
N CYS A 830 28.29 -14.31 9.06
CA CYS A 830 28.85 -15.12 7.99
C CYS A 830 27.81 -15.92 7.18
N GLY A 831 26.55 -16.02 7.64
CA GLY A 831 25.53 -16.84 7.00
C GLY A 831 25.99 -18.28 6.83
N SER A 832 25.88 -18.85 5.64
CA SER A 832 26.35 -20.22 5.33
C SER A 832 27.88 -20.34 5.12
N GLY A 833 28.64 -19.24 5.25
CA GLY A 833 30.09 -19.21 5.21
C GLY A 833 30.76 -19.01 3.83
N ALA A 834 30.06 -18.46 2.86
CA ALA A 834 30.52 -18.27 1.49
C ALA A 834 31.81 -17.41 1.41
N ILE A 835 31.85 -16.28 2.15
CA ILE A 835 33.00 -15.38 2.18
C ILE A 835 34.21 -16.09 2.75
N ALA A 836 34.06 -16.72 3.92
CA ALA A 836 35.14 -17.44 4.58
C ALA A 836 35.71 -18.57 3.70
N ALA A 837 34.83 -19.37 3.08
CA ALA A 837 35.25 -20.46 2.21
C ALA A 837 36.06 -19.97 0.99
N ALA A 838 35.63 -18.87 0.35
CA ALA A 838 36.35 -18.26 -0.75
C ALA A 838 37.75 -17.75 -0.34
N LEU A 839 37.83 -17.07 0.83
CA LEU A 839 39.10 -16.50 1.33
C LEU A 839 40.12 -17.58 1.71
N ILE A 840 39.69 -18.69 2.33
CA ILE A 840 40.56 -19.86 2.62
C ILE A 840 41.16 -20.46 1.35
N GLN A 841 40.37 -20.51 0.27
CA GLN A 841 40.84 -21.07 -1.01
C GLN A 841 41.80 -20.14 -1.76
N ARG A 842 41.72 -18.84 -1.56
CA ARG A 842 42.58 -17.84 -2.23
C ARG A 842 44.00 -17.84 -1.73
N THR A 843 44.23 -18.16 -0.46
CA THR A 843 45.56 -18.02 0.15
C THR A 843 45.79 -19.13 1.18
N GLN A 844 46.92 -19.79 1.06
CA GLN A 844 47.34 -20.82 2.03
C GLN A 844 47.61 -20.21 3.42
N ASN A 845 47.27 -20.97 4.46
CA ASN A 845 47.54 -20.64 5.87
C ASN A 845 46.80 -19.39 6.42
N CYS A 846 45.71 -18.94 5.82
CA CYS A 846 44.86 -17.92 6.43
C CYS A 846 44.13 -18.47 7.66
N GLU A 847 44.11 -17.70 8.75
CA GLU A 847 43.31 -18.00 9.93
C GLU A 847 41.94 -17.30 9.84
N VAL A 848 40.96 -17.99 9.25
CA VAL A 848 39.60 -17.42 9.11
C VAL A 848 38.74 -17.88 10.29
N SER A 849 38.13 -16.90 10.97
CA SER A 849 37.11 -17.11 12.01
C SER A 849 35.75 -16.63 11.47
N LEU A 850 34.71 -17.35 11.81
CA LEU A 850 33.33 -17.04 11.41
C LEU A 850 32.48 -16.74 12.65
N LEU A 851 31.56 -15.83 12.52
CA LEU A 851 30.63 -15.43 13.57
C LEU A 851 29.25 -15.17 12.99
N ASP A 852 28.24 -15.84 13.54
CA ASP A 852 26.85 -15.57 13.23
C ASP A 852 25.96 -15.77 14.47
N ALA A 853 24.87 -15.02 14.54
CA ALA A 853 23.87 -15.21 15.59
C ALA A 853 22.93 -16.39 15.29
N ASP A 854 22.72 -16.75 14.02
CA ASP A 854 21.88 -17.88 13.60
C ASP A 854 22.59 -19.20 13.81
N ALA A 855 22.13 -20.01 14.76
CA ALA A 855 22.68 -21.33 15.05
C ALA A 855 22.61 -22.29 13.84
N VAL A 856 21.60 -22.14 12.99
CA VAL A 856 21.44 -22.94 11.77
C VAL A 856 22.50 -22.55 10.73
N ALA A 857 22.83 -21.26 10.61
CA ALA A 857 23.94 -20.79 9.79
C ALA A 857 25.30 -21.33 10.28
N VAL A 858 25.53 -21.29 11.59
CA VAL A 858 26.73 -21.85 12.23
C VAL A 858 26.88 -23.35 11.93
N GLU A 859 25.78 -24.09 11.97
CA GLU A 859 25.82 -25.54 11.65
C GLU A 859 26.12 -25.79 10.17
N ALA A 860 25.54 -25.02 9.26
CA ALA A 860 25.90 -25.08 7.84
C ALA A 860 27.38 -24.74 7.62
N CYS A 861 27.95 -23.76 8.33
CA CYS A 861 29.35 -23.39 8.24
C CYS A 861 30.30 -24.52 8.65
N ARG A 862 29.95 -25.34 9.62
CA ARG A 862 30.77 -26.49 10.06
C ARG A 862 31.02 -27.49 8.94
N GLU A 863 30.04 -27.68 8.05
CA GLU A 863 30.16 -28.51 6.87
C GLU A 863 30.80 -27.77 5.69
N ASN A 864 30.42 -26.53 5.48
CA ASN A 864 30.81 -25.78 4.29
C ASN A 864 32.24 -25.24 4.33
N VAL A 865 32.71 -24.84 5.52
CA VAL A 865 33.98 -24.13 5.67
C VAL A 865 35.02 -25.01 6.36
N VAL A 866 35.52 -26.01 5.60
CA VAL A 866 36.62 -26.86 6.09
C VAL A 866 37.89 -26.01 6.20
N GLY A 867 38.55 -26.06 7.36
CA GLY A 867 39.75 -25.26 7.64
C GLY A 867 39.47 -23.93 8.37
N ALA A 868 38.24 -23.65 8.74
CA ALA A 868 37.94 -22.51 9.62
C ALA A 868 38.65 -22.64 10.96
N LYS A 869 39.26 -21.56 11.44
CA LYS A 869 39.94 -21.52 12.75
C LYS A 869 38.94 -21.59 13.92
N ARG A 870 37.83 -20.89 13.78
CA ARG A 870 36.74 -20.83 14.75
C ARG A 870 35.41 -20.59 14.03
N ILE A 871 34.38 -21.24 14.50
CA ILE A 871 32.98 -20.95 14.09
C ILE A 871 32.20 -20.67 15.36
N LEU A 872 31.70 -19.46 15.52
CA LEU A 872 31.14 -18.93 16.75
C LEU A 872 29.65 -18.59 16.54
N ASN A 873 28.79 -19.12 17.41
CA ASN A 873 27.42 -18.67 17.53
C ASN A 873 27.39 -17.51 18.55
N SER A 874 27.10 -16.30 18.09
CA SER A 874 27.19 -15.10 18.91
C SER A 874 26.32 -13.97 18.40
N ASP A 875 25.62 -13.32 19.33
CA ASP A 875 24.98 -12.03 19.08
C ASP A 875 26.06 -10.94 19.07
N GLY A 876 26.45 -10.51 17.87
CA GLY A 876 27.50 -9.53 17.68
C GLY A 876 28.84 -9.95 18.29
N TRP A 877 29.54 -9.00 18.91
CA TRP A 877 30.91 -9.16 19.43
C TRP A 877 31.04 -9.98 20.72
N ARG A 878 29.97 -10.50 21.30
CA ARG A 878 29.94 -11.08 22.64
C ARG A 878 30.85 -12.30 22.84
N ALA A 879 30.90 -13.20 21.84
CA ALA A 879 31.80 -14.33 21.88
C ALA A 879 33.30 -13.96 21.71
N LEU A 880 33.56 -12.69 21.33
CA LEU A 880 34.91 -12.16 21.13
C LEU A 880 35.33 -11.19 22.23
N THR A 881 35.16 -11.59 23.51
CA THR A 881 35.41 -10.77 24.70
C THR A 881 36.91 -10.53 24.96
N HIS A 882 37.80 -11.36 24.43
CA HIS A 882 39.23 -11.19 24.61
C HIS A 882 39.75 -9.95 23.88
N ARG A 883 40.05 -8.89 24.60
CA ARG A 883 40.60 -7.61 24.09
C ARG A 883 41.90 -7.75 23.30
N LYS A 884 42.59 -8.87 23.35
CA LYS A 884 43.87 -9.17 22.63
C LYS A 884 43.64 -9.72 21.21
N LEU A 885 42.44 -10.17 20.85
CA LEU A 885 42.19 -10.71 19.52
C LEU A 885 42.08 -9.55 18.52
N ARG A 886 42.96 -9.56 17.50
CA ARG A 886 43.03 -8.58 16.43
C ARG A 886 43.04 -9.24 15.08
N PHE A 887 42.35 -8.66 14.11
CA PHE A 887 42.21 -9.16 12.76
C PHE A 887 42.91 -8.25 11.74
N ASP A 888 43.44 -8.85 10.70
CA ASP A 888 43.95 -8.14 9.54
C ASP A 888 42.76 -7.65 8.69
N TRP A 889 41.75 -8.51 8.57
CA TRP A 889 40.50 -8.15 7.90
C TRP A 889 39.28 -8.54 8.74
N ILE A 890 38.25 -7.64 8.70
CA ILE A 890 36.91 -7.94 9.11
C ILE A 890 36.05 -7.76 7.86
N VAL A 891 35.27 -8.77 7.50
CA VAL A 891 34.50 -8.81 6.26
C VAL A 891 33.04 -9.10 6.61
N SER A 892 32.09 -8.44 5.95
CA SER A 892 30.67 -8.67 6.23
C SER A 892 29.76 -8.31 5.04
N ASN A 893 28.72 -9.10 4.88
CA ASN A 893 27.47 -8.71 4.22
C ASN A 893 26.38 -8.67 5.31
N PRO A 894 26.30 -7.58 6.11
CA PRO A 894 25.47 -7.55 7.30
C PRO A 894 23.98 -7.51 6.94
N PRO A 895 23.09 -8.20 7.67
CA PRO A 895 21.67 -8.07 7.49
C PRO A 895 21.21 -6.65 7.83
N VAL A 896 20.35 -6.07 6.96
CA VAL A 896 19.77 -4.73 7.13
C VAL A 896 18.23 -4.78 7.20
N HIS A 897 17.68 -5.98 7.17
CA HIS A 897 16.25 -6.23 7.30
C HIS A 897 16.01 -7.39 8.25
N GLN A 898 14.91 -7.33 8.98
CA GLN A 898 14.36 -8.46 9.68
C GLN A 898 12.89 -8.64 9.26
N GLY A 899 12.64 -9.63 8.41
CA GLY A 899 11.37 -9.73 7.71
C GLY A 899 11.15 -8.53 6.79
N ARG A 900 10.03 -7.79 6.99
CA ARG A 900 9.69 -6.58 6.21
C ARG A 900 10.19 -5.27 6.83
N LEU A 901 10.73 -5.33 8.02
CA LEU A 901 11.20 -4.13 8.75
C LEU A 901 12.69 -3.93 8.53
N ASP A 902 13.07 -2.68 8.29
CA ASP A 902 14.46 -2.28 8.23
C ASP A 902 15.08 -2.36 9.65
N ASP A 903 16.18 -3.10 9.78
CA ASP A 903 16.86 -3.32 11.05
C ASP A 903 18.37 -3.20 10.87
N PHE A 904 18.94 -2.17 11.43
CA PHE A 904 20.34 -1.81 11.25
C PHE A 904 21.22 -2.10 12.48
N ARG A 905 20.72 -2.84 13.48
CA ARG A 905 21.46 -3.12 14.71
C ARG A 905 22.76 -3.86 14.44
N VAL A 906 22.70 -4.90 13.60
CA VAL A 906 23.89 -5.70 13.24
C VAL A 906 24.92 -4.85 12.48
N LEU A 907 24.48 -4.00 11.55
CA LEU A 907 25.36 -3.08 10.83
C LEU A 907 26.02 -2.05 11.79
N MET A 908 25.24 -1.47 12.69
CA MET A 908 25.76 -0.48 13.64
C MET A 908 26.74 -1.13 14.63
N ASP A 909 26.42 -2.31 15.17
CA ASP A 909 27.30 -3.08 16.04
C ASP A 909 28.62 -3.46 15.33
N LEU A 910 28.53 -3.91 14.07
CA LEU A 910 29.70 -4.18 13.23
C LEU A 910 30.61 -2.98 13.13
N VAL A 911 30.08 -1.82 12.71
CA VAL A 911 30.89 -0.61 12.46
C VAL A 911 31.50 -0.06 13.75
N ASP A 912 30.75 -0.06 14.85
CA ASP A 912 31.21 0.43 16.16
C ASP A 912 32.27 -0.50 16.78
N GLY A 913 32.13 -1.81 16.58
CA GLY A 913 33.02 -2.79 17.17
C GLY A 913 34.23 -3.20 16.32
N ALA A 914 34.23 -2.93 15.02
CA ALA A 914 35.30 -3.40 14.11
C ALA A 914 36.63 -2.70 14.36
N GLY A 915 36.66 -1.36 14.45
CA GLY A 915 37.88 -0.59 14.58
C GLY A 915 38.81 -1.06 15.72
N PRO A 916 38.30 -1.16 16.97
CA PRO A 916 39.07 -1.66 18.09
C PRO A 916 39.62 -3.07 17.94
N ARG A 917 39.08 -3.85 17.00
CA ARG A 917 39.46 -5.26 16.75
C ARG A 917 40.30 -5.45 15.51
N LEU A 918 40.58 -4.40 14.77
CA LEU A 918 41.52 -4.41 13.65
C LEU A 918 42.98 -4.24 14.17
N ARG A 919 43.93 -4.80 13.46
CA ARG A 919 45.35 -4.52 13.56
C ARG A 919 45.64 -3.11 13.00
N PRO A 920 46.83 -2.49 13.27
CA PRO A 920 47.13 -1.13 12.80
C PRO A 920 46.89 -0.89 11.30
N ASN A 921 47.18 -1.87 10.44
CA ASN A 921 46.92 -1.79 9.00
C ASN A 921 45.70 -2.64 8.57
N GLY A 922 44.84 -2.97 9.51
CA GLY A 922 43.65 -3.81 9.26
C GLY A 922 42.59 -3.10 8.45
N VAL A 923 41.79 -3.87 7.72
CA VAL A 923 40.79 -3.39 6.78
C VAL A 923 39.43 -3.96 7.13
N LEU A 924 38.43 -3.09 7.15
CA LEU A 924 37.01 -3.45 7.21
C LEU A 924 36.44 -3.44 5.80
N TRP A 925 35.83 -4.56 5.39
CA TRP A 925 35.11 -4.71 4.14
C TRP A 925 33.61 -4.93 4.42
N ILE A 926 32.77 -4.09 3.80
CA ILE A 926 31.30 -4.20 3.95
C ILE A 926 30.66 -4.10 2.56
N VAL A 927 29.67 -4.93 2.29
CA VAL A 927 28.77 -4.74 1.15
C VAL A 927 27.36 -4.45 1.67
N ALA A 928 26.68 -3.46 1.08
CA ALA A 928 25.31 -3.11 1.42
C ALA A 928 24.61 -2.45 0.22
N GLN A 929 23.26 -2.40 0.25
CA GLN A 929 22.50 -1.67 -0.75
C GLN A 929 22.92 -0.19 -0.78
N GLU A 930 22.82 0.43 -1.95
CA GLU A 930 23.35 1.78 -2.19
C GLU A 930 22.72 2.87 -1.30
N TYR A 931 21.47 2.67 -0.90
CA TYR A 931 20.71 3.58 -0.05
C TYR A 931 21.00 3.43 1.46
N VAL A 932 21.77 2.40 1.86
CA VAL A 932 22.19 2.23 3.26
C VAL A 932 23.37 3.17 3.53
N PRO A 933 23.31 4.04 4.55
CA PRO A 933 24.28 5.12 4.77
C PRO A 933 25.61 4.62 5.37
N VAL A 934 26.19 3.52 4.87
CA VAL A 934 27.43 2.91 5.41
C VAL A 934 28.59 3.90 5.38
N GLY A 935 28.83 4.58 4.24
CA GLY A 935 29.95 5.51 4.13
C GLY A 935 29.91 6.64 5.17
N GLY A 936 28.72 7.10 5.55
CA GLY A 936 28.56 8.11 6.59
C GLY A 936 28.91 7.62 8.00
N LEU A 937 28.82 6.30 8.25
CA LEU A 937 29.17 5.67 9.54
C LEU A 937 30.68 5.47 9.70
N LEU A 938 31.44 5.35 8.60
CA LEU A 938 32.86 4.99 8.60
C LEU A 938 33.82 6.14 8.96
N GLY A 939 33.33 7.23 9.50
CA GLY A 939 34.12 8.44 9.82
C GLY A 939 35.24 8.27 10.84
N ALA A 940 35.33 7.12 11.52
CA ALA A 940 36.46 6.79 12.41
C ALA A 940 37.65 6.17 11.66
N PHE A 941 37.55 5.97 10.33
CA PHE A 941 38.60 5.46 9.49
C PHE A 941 39.20 6.57 8.60
N ALA A 942 40.53 6.64 8.49
CA ALA A 942 41.20 7.66 7.70
C ALA A 942 41.09 7.43 6.19
N ASP A 943 41.07 6.16 5.76
CA ASP A 943 40.98 5.76 4.35
C ASP A 943 39.69 4.96 4.12
N VAL A 944 38.70 5.64 3.50
CA VAL A 944 37.41 5.05 3.13
C VAL A 944 37.23 5.17 1.62
N SER A 945 37.02 4.04 0.97
CA SER A 945 36.81 3.95 -0.47
C SER A 945 35.65 3.01 -0.80
N CYS A 946 35.11 3.16 -2.01
CA CYS A 946 34.06 2.30 -2.54
C CYS A 946 34.52 1.70 -3.89
N PRO A 947 35.25 0.59 -3.88
CA PRO A 947 35.77 -0.04 -5.11
C PRO A 947 34.67 -0.53 -6.06
N VAL A 948 33.45 -0.78 -5.59
CA VAL A 948 32.27 -1.10 -6.43
C VAL A 948 31.10 -0.23 -6.04
N ASP A 949 30.49 0.37 -7.03
CA ASP A 949 29.22 1.10 -6.96
C ASP A 949 28.47 0.85 -8.28
N ASP A 950 27.56 -0.14 -8.28
CA ASP A 950 26.77 -0.52 -9.47
C ASP A 950 25.39 0.16 -9.54
N GLY A 951 25.11 1.08 -8.59
CA GLY A 951 23.83 1.79 -8.49
C GLY A 951 22.70 0.99 -7.83
N ARG A 952 22.96 -0.23 -7.36
CA ARG A 952 22.06 -1.07 -6.54
C ARG A 952 22.69 -1.38 -5.18
N PHE A 953 23.99 -1.64 -5.16
CA PHE A 953 24.77 -1.90 -3.95
C PHE A 953 26.16 -1.31 -4.06
N VAL A 954 26.80 -1.16 -2.92
CA VAL A 954 28.16 -0.58 -2.80
C VAL A 954 29.02 -1.50 -1.96
N VAL A 955 30.23 -1.78 -2.42
CA VAL A 955 31.29 -2.41 -1.62
C VAL A 955 32.13 -1.31 -1.00
N TRP A 956 32.24 -1.33 0.32
CA TRP A 956 33.02 -0.36 1.12
C TRP A 956 34.30 -1.01 1.61
N ARG A 957 35.39 -0.27 1.51
CA ARG A 957 36.68 -0.57 2.12
C ARG A 957 37.04 0.54 3.07
N ALA A 958 37.32 0.24 4.34
CA ALA A 958 37.74 1.20 5.35
C ALA A 958 39.02 0.72 6.06
N ALA A 959 40.04 1.57 6.11
CA ALA A 959 41.32 1.31 6.73
C ALA A 959 41.80 2.50 7.55
N GLY A 960 42.86 2.30 8.34
CA GLY A 960 43.46 3.38 9.13
C GLY A 960 42.50 3.85 10.25
N TRP A 961 42.03 2.93 11.08
CA TRP A 961 41.20 3.32 12.23
C TRP A 961 41.93 4.26 13.18
N GLN A 962 41.36 5.42 13.44
CA GLN A 962 42.01 6.51 14.18
C GLN A 962 41.70 6.50 15.69
N GLY A 963 40.85 5.59 16.16
CA GLY A 963 40.33 5.70 17.52
C GLY A 963 39.21 6.74 17.62
N THR A 964 38.40 6.68 18.63
CA THR A 964 37.50 7.77 18.99
C THR A 964 38.30 8.83 19.74
N GLU A 965 38.65 9.98 19.10
CA GLU A 965 39.11 11.12 19.84
C GLU A 965 38.04 11.55 20.84
N GLY A 966 38.44 11.50 22.12
CA GLY A 966 37.84 12.19 23.24
C GLY A 966 36.37 11.95 23.54
N GLY A 967 36.10 11.14 24.54
CA GLY A 967 35.04 11.34 25.50
C GLY A 967 33.63 11.18 24.98
N GLU A 968 33.02 10.20 25.48
CA GLU A 968 31.65 9.67 25.41
C GLU A 968 31.56 8.46 24.50
N ALA A 969 31.79 7.30 25.11
CA ALA A 969 31.17 6.09 24.64
C ALA A 969 29.70 6.46 24.37
N SER A 970 29.29 6.46 23.11
CA SER A 970 27.87 6.38 22.79
C SER A 970 27.30 5.30 23.70
N PRO A 971 26.25 5.55 24.45
CA PRO A 971 25.57 4.47 25.09
C PRO A 971 25.11 3.61 23.91
N SER A 972 25.83 2.54 23.60
CA SER A 972 25.20 1.33 23.09
C SER A 972 23.89 1.31 23.86
N ALA A 973 22.75 1.29 23.19
CA ALA A 973 21.47 1.20 23.84
C ALA A 973 21.40 -0.13 24.61
N ALA A 974 22.23 -0.23 25.65
CA ALA A 974 21.99 -1.03 26.79
C ALA A 974 20.75 -0.38 27.40
N ALA A 975 19.61 -0.99 27.19
CA ALA A 975 18.47 -0.80 28.04
C ALA A 975 19.00 -0.67 29.48
N PRO A 976 18.49 0.28 30.30
CA PRO A 976 18.90 0.36 31.68
C PRO A 976 18.83 -1.03 32.25
N ALA A 977 19.92 -1.52 32.84
CA ALA A 977 20.00 -2.86 33.42
C ALA A 977 18.74 -3.05 34.26
N PRO A 978 17.93 -4.05 34.01
CA PRO A 978 16.74 -4.29 34.78
C PRO A 978 17.21 -4.41 36.22
N ALA A 979 16.56 -3.67 37.13
CA ALA A 979 16.83 -3.77 38.56
C ALA A 979 16.77 -5.27 38.91
N GLU A 980 17.84 -5.77 39.52
CA GLU A 980 17.93 -7.21 39.95
C GLU A 980 16.61 -7.65 40.56
N PRO A 981 16.01 -8.76 40.11
CA PRO A 981 14.78 -9.26 40.71
C PRO A 981 14.96 -9.43 42.21
N ALA A 982 14.00 -8.99 43.00
CA ALA A 982 14.04 -8.99 44.44
C ALA A 982 14.40 -10.38 45.06
N LEU A 983 14.24 -11.48 44.30
CA LEU A 983 14.65 -12.85 44.69
C LEU A 983 16.18 -13.06 44.68
N LYS A 984 16.95 -12.43 43.75
CA LYS A 984 18.43 -12.54 43.74
C LYS A 984 19.03 -11.69 44.87
N ARG A 985 18.46 -10.54 45.20
CA ARG A 985 18.84 -9.74 46.38
C ARG A 985 18.58 -10.50 47.68
N ARG A 986 17.46 -11.22 47.84
CA ARG A 986 17.18 -12.06 49.00
C ARG A 986 18.11 -13.26 49.08
N ARG A 987 18.52 -13.92 47.99
CA ARG A 987 19.49 -15.02 48.03
C ARG A 987 20.90 -14.56 48.38
N ARG A 988 21.39 -13.43 47.85
CA ARG A 988 22.69 -12.83 48.23
C ARG A 988 22.68 -12.34 49.67
N ALA A 989 21.57 -11.73 50.14
CA ALA A 989 21.45 -11.32 51.53
C ALA A 989 21.37 -12.53 52.50
N ARG A 990 20.78 -13.66 52.07
CA ARG A 990 20.76 -14.89 52.88
C ARG A 990 22.13 -15.62 52.92
N ALA A 991 22.83 -15.64 51.76
CA ALA A 991 24.19 -16.19 51.71
C ALA A 991 25.22 -15.36 52.50
N ALA A 992 25.04 -14.02 52.53
CA ALA A 992 25.87 -13.13 53.35
C ALA A 992 25.56 -13.26 54.86
N ALA A 993 24.30 -13.49 55.22
CA ALA A 993 23.93 -13.73 56.61
C ALA A 993 24.37 -15.12 57.16
N GLU A 994 24.42 -16.12 56.27
CA GLU A 994 24.93 -17.46 56.63
C GLU A 994 26.46 -17.53 56.75
N VAL A 995 27.20 -16.55 56.19
CA VAL A 995 28.66 -16.43 56.34
C VAL A 995 29.02 -15.72 57.66
N ASP A 996 28.20 -14.72 58.06
CA ASP A 996 28.42 -14.02 59.34
C ASP A 996 28.03 -14.85 60.60
N GLU A 997 27.20 -15.90 60.44
CA GLU A 997 26.90 -16.82 61.55
C GLU A 997 27.94 -17.99 61.69
N ALA A 998 28.82 -18.20 60.71
CA ALA A 998 29.84 -19.22 60.71
C ALA A 998 31.20 -18.76 61.32
N ASP A 999 31.41 -17.43 61.42
CA ASP A 999 32.63 -16.85 62.07
C ASP A 999 32.43 -16.41 63.56
N GLY A 1000 31.27 -16.73 64.14
CA GLY A 1000 30.90 -16.32 65.47
C GLY A 1000 30.70 -17.49 66.48
N SER A 1001 31.26 -18.71 66.19
CA SER A 1001 31.23 -19.80 67.11
C SER A 1001 32.58 -20.53 67.28
#